data_09549cdbed106fd1291dcc0f85b15f03
#
_entry.id   09549cdbed106fd1291dcc0f85b15f03
#
_cell.length_a   1.000
_cell.length_b   1.000
_cell.length_c   1.000
_cell.angle_alpha   90.00
_cell.angle_beta   90.00
_cell.angle_gamma   90.00
#
_symmetry.space_group_name_H-M   'P 1'
#
loop_
_entity.id
_entity.type
_entity.pdbx_description
1 polymer ?
#
loop_
_entity_poly.entity_id
_entity_poly.type
_entity_poly.pdbx_seq_one_letter_code
_entity_poly.pdbx_strand_id
1 'polypeptide(L)'
;MSGKQVSCPGGLTRHWKLYGSCAVVLTFLIFSSLPDSEAAPRRRAAKKAAPKKEEPLPPRFMVKSKPVSPTKLSSALRSAEKIDKLVEANYSKYKVKPNPLASDEQFLRRIYLDITGTIPTYRETRYFLASRHPDKRKRLIDRLLDSDGYASHYFNYWADVFRYTDRLNNNVDGAPYRQWIKQSLAENKPWDKMVQEMITAEGLIWENPATGYLQRDSGMPLDNMNNTVRIFLGTRIGCAQCHDHPFDRWKQKEFYQMAAFTFGSSTRASGRDKRFYTGEDPNRRLRKEYQEMGQEEKDRRRNQGRFNRMIRVNMMVVNDQINRKIQLPHDYAYSDAKPKSVVEPKTIFGKPADIKKGEAPRQAFARWMVSKDNPRFALTISNRLWTQVFGRGQIEPVDDMMDHTVAENPELMKYLESEMKRLNFDMKEYLRILFNTKTYQREASTTDVSLSEQYHFPGPVLRRMTAEQAWDSFLTLAVVDPEEYREFPSNLKSDIIAVDLNTATAEEVLEADVKKRAEIDKTRYKREKKYKYKGQLLARASELPSPVPPSHFLRTFGQSDRELISASSDSGSVPQILFMFNGPVTHMMLEKGSTIYNNVIEQKTIKDGVDVIFMTILNRRPDSEESKIAMDEIEKNGPAGYGNVIWSLVNTREFLFIQ
;
A
#
# COMPACT_ATOMS: atom_id res chain seq x y z
N MET A 1 11.72 46.19 -19.02
CA MET A 1 13.14 46.28 -18.78
C MET A 1 13.68 44.88 -18.66
N SER A 2 14.22 44.45 -19.72
CA SER A 2 15.43 43.71 -20.13
C SER A 2 15.84 42.64 -19.13
N GLY A 3 15.65 41.40 -19.34
CA GLY A 3 16.12 40.47 -20.34
C GLY A 3 17.60 40.15 -20.14
N LYS A 4 17.94 38.95 -19.63
CA LYS A 4 19.16 38.24 -20.07
C LYS A 4 18.90 36.74 -19.97
N GLN A 5 18.67 36.13 -21.10
CA GLN A 5 18.86 34.72 -21.37
C GLN A 5 20.37 34.42 -21.26
N VAL A 6 20.67 33.36 -20.51
CA VAL A 6 22.00 32.70 -20.64
C VAL A 6 21.75 31.33 -21.27
N SER A 7 22.14 31.23 -22.52
CA SER A 7 22.22 30.00 -23.26
C SER A 7 23.44 29.19 -22.80
N CYS A 8 23.25 27.91 -22.51
CA CYS A 8 24.34 26.94 -22.43
C CYS A 8 24.29 26.03 -23.69
N PRO A 9 25.42 25.84 -24.38
CA PRO A 9 25.49 24.96 -25.53
C PRO A 9 25.97 23.55 -25.19
N GLY A 10 25.48 22.59 -25.96
CA GLY A 10 26.27 21.46 -26.43
C GLY A 10 26.36 20.23 -25.54
N GLY A 11 25.87 19.16 -26.13
CA GLY A 11 25.85 17.79 -25.69
C GLY A 11 27.16 17.20 -25.16
N LEU A 12 27.01 16.24 -24.27
CA LEU A 12 28.06 15.30 -23.88
C LEU A 12 27.49 13.88 -23.76
N THR A 13 27.82 13.12 -24.75
CA THR A 13 27.72 11.65 -24.77
C THR A 13 28.78 11.04 -23.83
N ARG A 14 28.40 10.01 -23.10
CA ARG A 14 29.21 8.94 -22.52
C ARG A 14 30.44 9.37 -21.70
N HIS A 15 30.37 9.15 -20.40
CA HIS A 15 31.33 8.41 -19.57
C HIS A 15 30.98 8.66 -18.10
N TRP A 16 30.40 7.67 -17.45
CA TRP A 16 30.30 7.62 -16.00
C TRP A 16 31.68 7.27 -15.44
N LYS A 17 32.46 8.27 -15.13
CA LYS A 17 33.61 8.13 -14.25
C LYS A 17 33.19 8.45 -12.84
N LEU A 18 33.43 7.48 -11.97
CA LEU A 18 33.46 7.66 -10.51
C LEU A 18 34.31 8.89 -10.17
N TYR A 19 33.72 9.90 -9.60
CA TYR A 19 34.46 10.90 -8.82
C TYR A 19 34.36 10.49 -7.36
N GLY A 20 35.32 10.11 -6.86
CA GLY A 20 36.45 10.23 -6.02
C GLY A 20 36.20 11.15 -4.85
N SER A 21 36.32 10.53 -3.65
CA SER A 21 36.93 11.04 -2.44
C SER A 21 36.47 12.43 -1.96
N CYS A 22 35.45 12.44 -1.12
CA CYS A 22 35.55 13.22 0.12
C CYS A 22 35.67 12.22 1.28
N ALA A 23 36.92 11.93 1.64
CA ALA A 23 37.25 11.19 2.84
C ALA A 23 36.93 12.10 4.04
N VAL A 24 35.74 11.91 4.62
CA VAL A 24 35.51 12.30 6.01
C VAL A 24 35.90 11.09 6.84
N VAL A 25 37.13 11.14 7.37
CA VAL A 25 37.59 10.23 8.40
C VAL A 25 36.77 10.50 9.64
N LEU A 26 35.68 9.74 9.80
CA LEU A 26 35.03 9.55 11.09
C LEU A 26 35.50 8.19 11.61
N THR A 27 36.44 8.27 12.53
CA THR A 27 36.97 7.15 13.30
C THR A 27 35.84 6.41 13.98
N PHE A 28 35.42 5.27 13.42
CA PHE A 28 34.51 4.35 14.08
C PHE A 28 35.29 3.48 15.08
N LEU A 29 35.34 3.95 16.31
CA LEU A 29 35.67 3.10 17.48
C LEU A 29 34.43 2.31 17.91
N ILE A 30 34.07 1.28 17.17
CA ILE A 30 33.17 0.21 17.63
C ILE A 30 33.56 -1.10 16.94
N PHE A 31 34.77 -1.57 17.19
CA PHE A 31 35.16 -2.97 16.97
C PHE A 31 36.38 -3.28 17.83
N SER A 32 36.26 -3.15 19.15
CA SER A 32 37.29 -3.62 20.08
C SER A 32 36.63 -4.36 21.24
N SER A 33 36.18 -5.57 20.96
CA SER A 33 36.10 -6.66 21.93
C SER A 33 35.71 -7.95 21.23
N LEU A 34 36.66 -8.51 20.47
CA LEU A 34 36.66 -9.95 20.21
C LEU A 34 37.63 -10.57 21.17
N PRO A 35 37.25 -11.56 21.96
CA PRO A 35 38.21 -12.31 22.75
C PRO A 35 39.10 -13.17 21.86
N ASP A 36 40.37 -13.24 22.22
CA ASP A 36 41.40 -14.04 21.56
C ASP A 36 40.93 -15.48 21.33
N SER A 37 41.19 -15.97 20.11
CA SER A 37 40.87 -17.31 19.69
C SER A 37 41.79 -18.33 20.38
N GLU A 38 41.23 -19.13 21.27
CA GLU A 38 41.85 -20.39 21.64
C GLU A 38 41.90 -21.37 20.47
N ALA A 39 43.05 -22.00 20.28
CA ALA A 39 43.36 -22.88 19.18
C ALA A 39 42.38 -24.08 19.10
N ALA A 40 41.79 -24.25 17.93
CA ALA A 40 40.89 -25.34 17.61
C ALA A 40 41.64 -26.69 17.49
N PRO A 41 41.09 -27.81 17.97
CA PRO A 41 41.69 -29.12 17.81
C PRO A 41 41.61 -29.64 16.37
N ARG A 42 42.70 -30.28 15.91
CA ARG A 42 42.81 -30.88 14.55
C ARG A 42 41.67 -31.84 14.27
N ARG A 43 40.82 -31.49 13.29
CA ARG A 43 39.75 -32.38 12.80
C ARG A 43 40.31 -33.43 11.83
N ARG A 44 39.97 -34.71 12.11
CA ARG A 44 40.12 -35.85 11.20
C ARG A 44 39.43 -35.60 9.87
N ALA A 45 40.06 -35.98 8.76
CA ALA A 45 39.54 -35.90 7.43
C ALA A 45 38.17 -36.63 7.30
N ALA A 46 37.12 -35.89 7.05
CA ALA A 46 35.81 -36.42 6.79
C ALA A 46 35.70 -36.85 5.31
N LYS A 47 35.20 -38.07 5.08
CA LYS A 47 34.87 -38.63 3.79
C LYS A 47 33.95 -37.63 3.03
N LYS A 48 34.27 -37.35 1.75
CA LYS A 48 33.41 -36.59 0.83
C LYS A 48 32.01 -37.21 0.82
N ALA A 49 31.05 -36.53 1.43
CA ALA A 49 29.62 -36.85 1.26
C ALA A 49 29.20 -36.44 -0.14
N ALA A 50 28.45 -37.30 -0.80
CA ALA A 50 27.80 -36.99 -2.08
C ALA A 50 26.93 -35.71 -1.95
N PRO A 51 26.81 -34.87 -2.99
CA PRO A 51 25.99 -33.68 -2.91
C PRO A 51 24.54 -34.08 -2.58
N LYS A 52 24.06 -33.66 -1.42
CA LYS A 52 22.64 -33.77 -1.08
C LYS A 52 21.83 -33.08 -2.17
N LYS A 53 20.86 -33.78 -2.78
CA LYS A 53 19.85 -33.13 -3.59
C LYS A 53 19.22 -32.04 -2.74
N GLU A 54 19.35 -30.77 -3.20
CA GLU A 54 18.71 -29.64 -2.54
C GLU A 54 17.20 -29.91 -2.49
N GLU A 55 16.63 -30.01 -1.31
CA GLU A 55 15.19 -30.02 -1.14
C GLU A 55 14.61 -28.72 -1.69
N PRO A 56 13.47 -28.75 -2.39
CA PRO A 56 12.81 -27.55 -2.83
C PRO A 56 12.50 -26.67 -1.61
N LEU A 57 12.97 -25.44 -1.66
CA LEU A 57 12.80 -24.47 -0.58
C LEU A 57 11.31 -24.25 -0.28
N PRO A 58 10.91 -24.24 0.98
CA PRO A 58 9.58 -23.76 1.33
C PRO A 58 9.43 -22.32 0.82
N PRO A 59 8.32 -21.99 0.14
CA PRO A 59 8.11 -20.64 -0.36
C PRO A 59 8.06 -19.66 0.82
N ARG A 60 8.80 -18.55 0.72
CA ARG A 60 8.78 -17.45 1.72
C ARG A 60 7.37 -16.94 1.98
N PHE A 61 6.60 -16.80 0.92
CA PHE A 61 5.20 -16.42 0.98
C PHE A 61 4.33 -17.66 0.86
N MET A 62 3.35 -17.79 1.75
CA MET A 62 2.35 -18.85 1.63
C MET A 62 1.49 -18.63 0.37
N VAL A 63 1.48 -19.63 -0.49
CA VAL A 63 0.61 -19.66 -1.68
C VAL A 63 -0.66 -20.41 -1.30
N LYS A 64 -1.80 -19.72 -1.34
CA LYS A 64 -3.09 -20.27 -0.91
C LYS A 64 -3.87 -20.94 -2.02
N SER A 65 -3.53 -20.68 -3.27
CA SER A 65 -4.36 -21.08 -4.41
C SER A 65 -3.82 -22.30 -5.15
N LYS A 66 -4.75 -22.92 -5.89
CA LYS A 66 -4.42 -23.93 -6.89
C LYS A 66 -3.70 -23.28 -8.08
N PRO A 67 -2.85 -24.03 -8.80
CA PRO A 67 -2.22 -23.52 -10.02
C PRO A 67 -3.26 -22.93 -10.98
N VAL A 68 -2.90 -21.82 -11.63
CA VAL A 68 -3.76 -21.17 -12.64
C VAL A 68 -4.07 -22.17 -13.75
N SER A 69 -5.35 -22.28 -14.13
CA SER A 69 -5.73 -23.20 -15.19
C SER A 69 -5.09 -22.80 -16.53
N PRO A 70 -4.72 -23.78 -17.38
CA PRO A 70 -4.14 -23.49 -18.70
C PRO A 70 -4.99 -22.57 -19.56
N THR A 71 -6.32 -22.67 -19.45
CA THR A 71 -7.27 -21.83 -20.18
C THR A 71 -7.22 -20.37 -19.72
N LYS A 72 -7.18 -20.13 -18.39
CA LYS A 72 -7.00 -18.77 -17.83
C LYS A 72 -5.68 -18.16 -18.28
N LEU A 73 -4.59 -18.92 -18.15
CA LEU A 73 -3.27 -18.44 -18.56
C LEU A 73 -3.22 -18.10 -20.06
N SER A 74 -3.76 -18.98 -20.92
CA SER A 74 -3.84 -18.73 -22.36
C SER A 74 -4.67 -17.50 -22.69
N SER A 75 -5.77 -17.26 -21.97
CA SER A 75 -6.58 -16.05 -22.13
C SER A 75 -5.78 -14.80 -21.74
N ALA A 76 -5.10 -14.82 -20.59
CA ALA A 76 -4.28 -13.71 -20.14
C ALA A 76 -3.15 -13.37 -21.14
N LEU A 77 -2.48 -14.39 -21.69
CA LEU A 77 -1.41 -14.17 -22.66
C LEU A 77 -1.92 -13.57 -23.99
N ARG A 78 -3.10 -13.98 -24.48
CA ARG A 78 -3.72 -13.32 -25.66
C ARG A 78 -4.07 -11.87 -25.40
N SER A 79 -4.57 -11.55 -24.21
CA SER A 79 -4.86 -10.17 -23.83
C SER A 79 -3.57 -9.35 -23.70
N ALA A 80 -2.51 -9.91 -23.13
CA ALA A 80 -1.20 -9.27 -23.04
C ALA A 80 -0.63 -8.97 -24.44
N GLU A 81 -0.70 -9.92 -25.37
CA GLU A 81 -0.28 -9.73 -26.77
C GLU A 81 -1.08 -8.62 -27.47
N LYS A 82 -2.39 -8.52 -27.21
CA LYS A 82 -3.21 -7.44 -27.75
C LYS A 82 -2.82 -6.07 -27.21
N ILE A 83 -2.50 -5.99 -25.91
CA ILE A 83 -1.97 -4.76 -25.30
C ILE A 83 -0.65 -4.36 -25.98
N ASP A 84 0.28 -5.30 -26.12
CA ASP A 84 1.55 -5.03 -26.79
C ASP A 84 1.37 -4.51 -28.22
N LYS A 85 0.47 -5.09 -28.99
CA LYS A 85 0.14 -4.62 -30.37
C LYS A 85 -0.39 -3.17 -30.37
N LEU A 86 -1.20 -2.79 -29.38
CA LEU A 86 -1.73 -1.43 -29.25
C LEU A 86 -0.66 -0.42 -28.83
N VAL A 87 0.28 -0.84 -27.98
CA VAL A 87 1.44 -0.01 -27.61
C VAL A 87 2.42 0.11 -28.79
N GLU A 88 2.73 -0.99 -29.47
CA GLU A 88 3.67 -1.04 -30.59
C GLU A 88 3.16 -0.24 -31.82
N ALA A 89 1.83 -0.11 -31.99
CA ALA A 89 1.26 0.77 -33.02
C ALA A 89 1.68 2.24 -32.83
N ASN A 90 1.81 2.69 -31.59
CA ASN A 90 2.29 4.04 -31.28
C ASN A 90 3.80 4.20 -31.58
N TYR A 91 4.60 3.15 -31.45
CA TYR A 91 6.03 3.23 -31.78
C TYR A 91 6.25 3.64 -33.24
N SER A 92 5.52 3.02 -34.16
CA SER A 92 5.59 3.37 -35.58
C SER A 92 5.06 4.79 -35.85
N LYS A 93 3.94 5.15 -35.25
CA LYS A 93 3.25 6.44 -35.43
C LYS A 93 4.11 7.61 -34.93
N TYR A 94 4.72 7.47 -33.78
CA TYR A 94 5.48 8.54 -33.10
C TYR A 94 6.99 8.36 -33.20
N LYS A 95 7.49 7.39 -34.00
CA LYS A 95 8.92 7.07 -34.20
C LYS A 95 9.66 6.79 -32.89
N VAL A 96 8.99 6.12 -31.95
CA VAL A 96 9.57 5.72 -30.66
C VAL A 96 10.33 4.42 -30.81
N LYS A 97 11.57 4.37 -30.32
CA LYS A 97 12.34 3.14 -30.26
C LYS A 97 12.04 2.40 -28.95
N PRO A 98 11.48 1.19 -28.98
CA PRO A 98 11.25 0.41 -27.77
C PRO A 98 12.57 0.04 -27.09
N ASN A 99 12.56 0.02 -25.75
CA ASN A 99 13.70 -0.47 -24.99
C ASN A 99 13.88 -1.98 -25.20
N PRO A 100 15.10 -2.52 -25.05
CA PRO A 100 15.32 -3.96 -25.10
C PRO A 100 14.56 -4.68 -23.98
N LEU A 101 14.44 -6.00 -24.08
CA LEU A 101 13.87 -6.80 -23.00
C LEU A 101 14.83 -6.80 -21.79
N ALA A 102 14.30 -6.61 -20.62
CA ALA A 102 15.03 -6.67 -19.36
C ALA A 102 15.64 -8.06 -19.14
N SER A 103 16.83 -8.09 -18.55
CA SER A 103 17.47 -9.33 -18.12
C SER A 103 16.60 -10.09 -17.11
N ASP A 104 16.94 -11.34 -16.83
CA ASP A 104 16.22 -12.12 -15.82
C ASP A 104 16.43 -11.57 -14.40
N GLU A 105 17.57 -10.97 -14.14
CA GLU A 105 17.92 -10.29 -12.89
C GLU A 105 17.04 -9.05 -12.68
N GLN A 106 16.98 -8.17 -13.67
CA GLN A 106 16.14 -6.96 -13.65
C GLN A 106 14.66 -7.34 -13.53
N PHE A 107 14.19 -8.31 -14.34
CA PHE A 107 12.82 -8.79 -14.27
C PHE A 107 12.49 -9.36 -12.88
N LEU A 108 13.36 -10.21 -12.32
CA LEU A 108 13.16 -10.83 -11.01
C LEU A 108 12.97 -9.77 -9.92
N ARG A 109 13.89 -8.81 -9.85
CA ARG A 109 13.84 -7.74 -8.87
C ARG A 109 12.58 -6.91 -9.00
N ARG A 110 12.25 -6.46 -10.22
CA ARG A 110 11.07 -5.64 -10.53
C ARG A 110 9.79 -6.35 -10.13
N ILE A 111 9.60 -7.60 -10.54
CA ILE A 111 8.35 -8.32 -10.30
C ILE A 111 8.10 -8.60 -8.81
N TYR A 112 9.16 -8.84 -8.01
CA TYR A 112 9.03 -8.95 -6.56
C TYR A 112 8.61 -7.63 -5.92
N LEU A 113 9.23 -6.53 -6.31
CA LEU A 113 8.88 -5.20 -5.81
C LEU A 113 7.45 -4.82 -6.20
N ASP A 114 7.02 -5.08 -7.42
CA ASP A 114 5.71 -4.68 -7.92
C ASP A 114 4.56 -5.57 -7.40
N ILE A 115 4.81 -6.83 -7.08
CA ILE A 115 3.76 -7.71 -6.57
C ILE A 115 3.82 -7.85 -5.04
N THR A 116 5.01 -7.96 -4.46
CA THR A 116 5.15 -8.27 -3.02
C THR A 116 5.72 -7.13 -2.18
N GLY A 117 6.10 -6.02 -2.83
CA GLY A 117 6.62 -4.83 -2.16
C GLY A 117 7.99 -5.00 -1.51
N THR A 118 8.77 -6.01 -1.91
CA THR A 118 10.09 -6.26 -1.36
C THR A 118 10.99 -6.94 -2.38
N ILE A 119 12.30 -6.88 -2.18
CA ILE A 119 13.26 -7.62 -3.00
C ILE A 119 13.16 -9.13 -2.74
N PRO A 120 13.53 -9.99 -3.71
CA PRO A 120 13.69 -11.43 -3.46
C PRO A 120 14.86 -11.68 -2.50
N THR A 121 14.78 -12.77 -1.74
CA THR A 121 15.89 -13.26 -0.93
C THR A 121 17.02 -13.81 -1.82
N TYR A 122 18.24 -13.96 -1.28
CA TYR A 122 19.36 -14.63 -1.96
C TYR A 122 18.95 -16.00 -2.52
N ARG A 123 18.23 -16.81 -1.74
CA ARG A 123 17.77 -18.13 -2.16
C ARG A 123 16.79 -18.09 -3.31
N GLU A 124 15.83 -17.17 -3.28
CA GLU A 124 14.85 -16.97 -4.35
C GLU A 124 15.53 -16.49 -5.63
N THR A 125 16.49 -15.55 -5.50
CA THR A 125 17.32 -15.06 -6.61
C THR A 125 18.08 -16.21 -7.26
N ARG A 126 18.83 -16.97 -6.47
CA ARG A 126 19.60 -18.12 -6.94
C ARG A 126 18.74 -19.17 -7.64
N TYR A 127 17.59 -19.51 -7.03
CA TYR A 127 16.66 -20.49 -7.59
C TYR A 127 16.11 -20.05 -8.95
N PHE A 128 15.66 -18.81 -9.06
CA PHE A 128 15.09 -18.29 -10.30
C PHE A 128 16.13 -18.17 -11.41
N LEU A 129 17.31 -17.66 -11.12
CA LEU A 129 18.38 -17.49 -12.11
C LEU A 129 18.95 -18.83 -12.59
N ALA A 130 19.01 -19.83 -11.72
CA ALA A 130 19.43 -21.18 -12.09
C ALA A 130 18.41 -21.96 -12.95
N SER A 131 17.15 -21.53 -12.93
CA SER A 131 16.07 -22.21 -13.66
C SER A 131 16.20 -22.01 -15.17
N ARG A 132 16.21 -23.12 -15.93
CA ARG A 132 16.19 -23.14 -17.40
C ARG A 132 14.80 -23.31 -17.98
N HIS A 133 13.77 -23.29 -17.14
CA HIS A 133 12.38 -23.48 -17.60
C HIS A 133 11.94 -22.32 -18.50
N PRO A 134 11.39 -22.57 -19.72
CA PRO A 134 11.04 -21.51 -20.67
C PRO A 134 9.95 -20.55 -20.12
N ASP A 135 9.05 -21.06 -19.28
CA ASP A 135 7.98 -20.26 -18.67
C ASP A 135 8.30 -19.79 -17.25
N LYS A 136 9.58 -19.68 -16.85
CA LYS A 136 9.95 -19.32 -15.47
C LYS A 136 9.39 -17.96 -15.02
N ARG A 137 9.35 -16.98 -15.93
CA ARG A 137 8.77 -15.64 -15.64
C ARG A 137 7.26 -15.73 -15.39
N LYS A 138 6.52 -16.42 -16.24
CA LYS A 138 5.05 -16.61 -16.09
C LYS A 138 4.71 -17.32 -14.77
N ARG A 139 5.43 -18.42 -14.48
CA ARG A 139 5.27 -19.16 -13.21
C ARG A 139 5.58 -18.31 -11.99
N LEU A 140 6.56 -17.45 -12.08
CA LEU A 140 6.91 -16.52 -11.00
C LEU A 140 5.78 -15.51 -10.78
N ILE A 141 5.27 -14.88 -11.85
CA ILE A 141 4.13 -13.96 -11.79
C ILE A 141 2.95 -14.63 -11.08
N ASP A 142 2.57 -15.84 -11.52
CA ASP A 142 1.44 -16.58 -10.95
C ASP A 142 1.64 -16.83 -9.44
N ARG A 143 2.83 -17.32 -9.06
CA ARG A 143 3.15 -17.59 -7.66
C ARG A 143 3.08 -16.35 -6.79
N LEU A 144 3.61 -15.22 -7.24
CA LEU A 144 3.66 -14.00 -6.46
C LEU A 144 2.28 -13.36 -6.32
N LEU A 145 1.45 -13.34 -7.37
CA LEU A 145 0.07 -12.83 -7.31
C LEU A 145 -0.82 -13.61 -6.33
N ASP A 146 -0.54 -14.89 -6.14
CA ASP A 146 -1.30 -15.76 -5.23
C ASP A 146 -0.67 -15.85 -3.83
N SER A 147 0.35 -15.06 -3.56
CA SER A 147 1.05 -15.06 -2.28
C SER A 147 0.47 -14.04 -1.27
N ASP A 148 0.77 -14.24 0.01
CA ASP A 148 0.47 -13.27 1.07
C ASP A 148 1.20 -11.94 0.85
N GLY A 149 2.35 -11.96 0.15
CA GLY A 149 3.10 -10.77 -0.24
C GLY A 149 2.28 -9.81 -1.09
N TYR A 150 1.47 -10.32 -2.03
CA TYR A 150 0.53 -9.51 -2.81
C TYR A 150 -0.42 -8.72 -1.90
N ALA A 151 -1.11 -9.40 -0.99
CA ALA A 151 -2.06 -8.75 -0.10
C ALA A 151 -1.39 -7.73 0.82
N SER A 152 -0.17 -8.01 1.29
CA SER A 152 0.63 -7.10 2.11
C SER A 152 1.00 -5.82 1.34
N HIS A 153 1.52 -5.96 0.12
CA HIS A 153 1.92 -4.82 -0.69
C HIS A 153 0.74 -3.96 -1.15
N TYR A 154 -0.28 -4.59 -1.74
CA TYR A 154 -1.45 -3.87 -2.24
C TYR A 154 -2.31 -3.28 -1.11
N PHE A 155 -2.25 -3.83 0.11
CA PHE A 155 -2.82 -3.16 1.27
C PHE A 155 -2.19 -1.77 1.51
N ASN A 156 -0.87 -1.63 1.42
CA ASN A 156 -0.21 -0.33 1.61
C ASN A 156 -0.72 0.71 0.61
N TYR A 157 -0.83 0.32 -0.66
CA TYR A 157 -1.38 1.17 -1.71
C TYR A 157 -2.86 1.56 -1.46
N TRP A 158 -3.72 0.57 -1.23
CA TRP A 158 -5.14 0.84 -1.01
C TRP A 158 -5.41 1.56 0.31
N ALA A 159 -4.59 1.34 1.33
CA ALA A 159 -4.68 2.08 2.59
C ALA A 159 -4.39 3.58 2.41
N ASP A 160 -3.50 3.96 1.50
CA ASP A 160 -3.26 5.36 1.14
C ASP A 160 -4.44 5.94 0.33
N VAL A 161 -4.93 5.20 -0.66
CA VAL A 161 -6.10 5.59 -1.46
C VAL A 161 -7.37 5.74 -0.62
N PHE A 162 -7.65 4.79 0.30
CA PHE A 162 -8.82 4.82 1.19
C PHE A 162 -8.63 5.71 2.42
N ARG A 163 -7.47 6.32 2.57
CA ARG A 163 -7.11 7.14 3.74
C ARG A 163 -7.24 6.35 5.07
N TYR A 164 -6.87 5.06 5.03
CA TYR A 164 -6.98 4.18 6.19
C TYR A 164 -6.05 4.64 7.32
N THR A 165 -6.59 4.72 8.52
CA THR A 165 -5.84 4.91 9.77
C THR A 165 -6.29 3.92 10.83
N ASP A 166 -5.40 3.56 11.78
CA ASP A 166 -5.74 2.69 12.90
C ASP A 166 -6.80 3.30 13.83
N ARG A 167 -6.91 4.62 13.82
CA ARG A 167 -7.93 5.37 14.54
C ARG A 167 -8.76 6.14 13.52
N LEU A 168 -9.93 5.60 13.23
CA LEU A 168 -10.93 6.28 12.41
C LEU A 168 -11.54 7.45 13.18
N ASN A 169 -12.39 8.25 12.54
CA ASN A 169 -13.07 9.35 13.22
C ASN A 169 -13.83 8.87 14.47
N ASN A 170 -13.95 9.76 15.43
CA ASN A 170 -14.51 9.47 16.75
C ASN A 170 -13.75 8.38 17.55
N ASN A 171 -12.47 8.15 17.23
CA ASN A 171 -11.61 7.13 17.84
C ASN A 171 -12.12 5.69 17.68
N VAL A 172 -12.88 5.41 16.61
CA VAL A 172 -13.25 4.04 16.26
C VAL A 172 -11.98 3.29 15.84
N ASP A 173 -11.80 2.07 16.37
CA ASP A 173 -10.67 1.23 16.01
C ASP A 173 -10.80 0.72 14.58
N GLY A 174 -9.80 1.03 13.74
CA GLY A 174 -9.76 0.65 12.34
C GLY A 174 -9.26 -0.78 12.07
N ALA A 175 -8.80 -1.52 13.09
CA ALA A 175 -8.21 -2.84 12.89
C ALA A 175 -9.14 -3.85 12.18
N PRO A 176 -10.46 -3.92 12.46
CA PRO A 176 -11.35 -4.79 11.69
C PRO A 176 -11.38 -4.43 10.20
N TYR A 177 -11.41 -3.13 9.87
CA TYR A 177 -11.40 -2.65 8.49
C TYR A 177 -10.07 -2.96 7.79
N ARG A 178 -8.91 -2.79 8.47
CA ARG A 178 -7.59 -3.22 7.96
C ARG A 178 -7.60 -4.69 7.56
N GLN A 179 -8.06 -5.56 8.45
CA GLN A 179 -8.10 -6.99 8.18
C GLN A 179 -9.03 -7.34 7.02
N TRP A 180 -10.18 -6.69 6.95
CA TRP A 180 -11.12 -6.89 5.85
C TRP A 180 -10.53 -6.48 4.50
N ILE A 181 -9.80 -5.35 4.42
CA ILE A 181 -9.09 -4.94 3.20
C ILE A 181 -8.06 -6.01 2.81
N LYS A 182 -7.19 -6.42 3.75
CA LYS A 182 -6.15 -7.44 3.51
C LYS A 182 -6.75 -8.77 3.07
N GLN A 183 -7.82 -9.21 3.71
CA GLN A 183 -8.52 -10.44 3.37
C GLN A 183 -9.19 -10.34 1.99
N SER A 184 -9.85 -9.23 1.68
CA SER A 184 -10.47 -9.02 0.36
C SER A 184 -9.43 -9.08 -0.77
N LEU A 185 -8.23 -8.54 -0.56
CA LEU A 185 -7.10 -8.63 -1.51
C LEU A 185 -6.55 -10.06 -1.61
N ALA A 186 -6.34 -10.73 -0.48
CA ALA A 186 -5.82 -12.10 -0.44
C ALA A 186 -6.76 -13.09 -1.16
N GLU A 187 -8.07 -12.97 -0.91
CA GLU A 187 -9.13 -13.80 -1.50
C GLU A 187 -9.50 -13.38 -2.92
N ASN A 188 -8.87 -12.30 -3.42
CA ASN A 188 -9.16 -11.74 -4.74
C ASN A 188 -10.64 -11.38 -4.93
N LYS A 189 -11.24 -10.73 -3.91
CA LYS A 189 -12.61 -10.23 -4.02
C LYS A 189 -12.72 -9.30 -5.23
N PRO A 190 -13.67 -9.50 -6.15
CA PRO A 190 -13.86 -8.61 -7.28
C PRO A 190 -14.00 -7.15 -6.84
N TRP A 191 -13.36 -6.23 -7.57
CA TRP A 191 -13.33 -4.82 -7.20
C TRP A 191 -14.70 -4.19 -7.06
N ASP A 192 -15.63 -4.52 -7.97
CA ASP A 192 -17.01 -4.05 -7.91
C ASP A 192 -17.70 -4.49 -6.62
N LYS A 193 -17.47 -5.73 -6.17
CA LYS A 193 -18.03 -6.28 -4.93
C LYS A 193 -17.40 -5.61 -3.70
N MET A 194 -16.07 -5.45 -3.70
CA MET A 194 -15.38 -4.76 -2.61
C MET A 194 -15.89 -3.33 -2.42
N VAL A 195 -16.07 -2.59 -3.52
CA VAL A 195 -16.57 -1.20 -3.48
C VAL A 195 -18.05 -1.17 -3.09
N GLN A 196 -18.86 -2.07 -3.65
CA GLN A 196 -20.27 -2.16 -3.29
C GLN A 196 -20.45 -2.42 -1.79
N GLU A 197 -19.70 -3.39 -1.21
CA GLU A 197 -19.73 -3.68 0.22
C GLU A 197 -19.36 -2.45 1.05
N MET A 198 -18.31 -1.71 0.70
CA MET A 198 -17.91 -0.49 1.43
C MET A 198 -18.98 0.58 1.43
N ILE A 199 -19.63 0.81 0.29
CA ILE A 199 -20.63 1.87 0.15
C ILE A 199 -21.96 1.48 0.82
N THR A 200 -22.31 0.20 0.81
CA THR A 200 -23.61 -0.27 1.35
C THR A 200 -23.52 -0.84 2.76
N ALA A 201 -22.34 -0.85 3.37
CA ALA A 201 -22.13 -1.43 4.69
C ALA A 201 -23.03 -0.79 5.77
N GLU A 202 -23.57 -1.63 6.64
CA GLU A 202 -24.37 -1.25 7.81
C GLU A 202 -23.94 -2.04 9.04
N GLY A 203 -24.26 -1.53 10.22
CA GLY A 203 -23.97 -2.16 11.50
C GLY A 203 -22.70 -1.65 12.17
N LEU A 204 -22.19 -2.43 13.09
CA LEU A 204 -20.99 -2.17 13.88
C LEU A 204 -19.73 -2.64 13.12
N ILE A 205 -18.62 -1.94 13.30
CA ILE A 205 -17.39 -2.23 12.54
C ILE A 205 -16.81 -3.62 12.80
N TRP A 206 -17.04 -4.21 13.97
CA TRP A 206 -16.59 -5.57 14.30
C TRP A 206 -17.52 -6.67 13.78
N GLU A 207 -18.76 -6.32 13.43
CA GLU A 207 -19.72 -7.23 12.78
C GLU A 207 -19.63 -7.13 11.26
N ASN A 208 -19.53 -5.89 10.77
CA ASN A 208 -19.37 -5.58 9.35
C ASN A 208 -18.18 -4.63 9.15
N PRO A 209 -16.95 -5.15 8.99
CA PRO A 209 -15.75 -4.35 8.90
C PRO A 209 -15.70 -3.35 7.71
N ALA A 210 -16.48 -3.59 6.64
CA ALA A 210 -16.57 -2.68 5.51
C ALA A 210 -17.14 -1.30 5.88
N THR A 211 -17.87 -1.20 7.01
CA THR A 211 -18.36 0.08 7.58
C THR A 211 -17.21 1.04 7.90
N GLY A 212 -15.99 0.54 8.05
CA GLY A 212 -14.80 1.34 8.28
C GLY A 212 -14.57 2.42 7.23
N TYR A 213 -14.98 2.18 5.98
CA TYR A 213 -14.92 3.18 4.91
C TYR A 213 -15.78 4.41 5.23
N LEU A 214 -17.01 4.21 5.69
CA LEU A 214 -17.92 5.29 6.07
C LEU A 214 -17.53 5.91 7.43
N GLN A 215 -17.01 5.11 8.36
CA GLN A 215 -16.54 5.57 9.66
C GLN A 215 -15.31 6.47 9.54
N ARG A 216 -14.51 6.34 8.48
CA ARG A 216 -13.36 7.23 8.21
C ARG A 216 -13.78 8.69 8.09
N ASP A 217 -14.94 8.95 7.50
CA ASP A 217 -15.52 10.29 7.32
C ASP A 217 -16.75 10.52 8.21
N SER A 218 -16.79 9.87 9.37
CA SER A 218 -17.91 10.00 10.32
C SER A 218 -18.21 11.46 10.65
N GLY A 219 -19.44 11.88 10.39
CA GLY A 219 -19.89 13.27 10.58
C GLY A 219 -19.60 14.20 9.41
N MET A 220 -18.93 13.73 8.35
CA MET A 220 -18.56 14.50 7.17
C MET A 220 -19.12 13.87 5.87
N PRO A 221 -20.45 13.83 5.68
CA PRO A 221 -21.05 13.13 4.55
C PRO A 221 -20.72 13.75 3.19
N LEU A 222 -20.47 15.06 3.11
CA LEU A 222 -20.09 15.75 1.89
C LEU A 222 -18.67 15.40 1.46
N ASP A 223 -17.73 15.39 2.42
CA ASP A 223 -16.35 14.96 2.17
C ASP A 223 -16.28 13.49 1.77
N ASN A 224 -17.11 12.63 2.39
CA ASN A 224 -17.21 11.23 2.01
C ASN A 224 -17.67 11.06 0.56
N MET A 225 -18.67 11.83 0.11
CA MET A 225 -19.13 11.80 -1.28
C MET A 225 -18.04 12.28 -2.23
N ASN A 226 -17.39 13.42 -1.94
CA ASN A 226 -16.27 13.92 -2.73
C ASN A 226 -15.14 12.88 -2.87
N ASN A 227 -14.72 12.28 -1.76
CA ASN A 227 -13.70 11.25 -1.74
C ASN A 227 -14.12 9.98 -2.51
N THR A 228 -15.39 9.58 -2.38
CA THR A 228 -15.96 8.43 -3.08
C THR A 228 -15.91 8.61 -4.60
N VAL A 229 -16.35 9.75 -5.10
CA VAL A 229 -16.32 10.06 -6.54
C VAL A 229 -14.87 10.14 -7.04
N ARG A 230 -13.97 10.77 -6.29
CA ARG A 230 -12.56 10.88 -6.64
C ARG A 230 -11.85 9.51 -6.67
N ILE A 231 -12.07 8.67 -5.66
CA ILE A 231 -11.41 7.36 -5.55
C ILE A 231 -11.89 6.40 -6.64
N PHE A 232 -13.21 6.27 -6.79
CA PHE A 232 -13.81 5.19 -7.59
C PHE A 232 -14.19 5.60 -9.00
N LEU A 233 -14.43 6.89 -9.23
CA LEU A 233 -14.85 7.42 -10.54
C LEU A 233 -13.80 8.37 -11.15
N GLY A 234 -12.66 8.57 -10.49
CA GLY A 234 -11.57 9.38 -11.02
C GLY A 234 -11.93 10.83 -11.32
N THR A 235 -12.92 11.40 -10.62
CA THR A 235 -13.47 12.70 -10.92
C THR A 235 -13.45 13.59 -9.68
N ARG A 236 -12.92 14.80 -9.79
CA ARG A 236 -12.87 15.79 -8.71
C ARG A 236 -14.08 16.72 -8.79
N ILE A 237 -14.99 16.56 -7.84
CA ILE A 237 -16.18 17.43 -7.73
C ILE A 237 -16.16 18.32 -6.48
N GLY A 238 -15.07 18.30 -5.72
CA GLY A 238 -14.99 18.95 -4.39
C GLY A 238 -15.20 20.46 -4.43
N CYS A 239 -14.71 21.17 -5.45
CA CYS A 239 -14.94 22.62 -5.61
C CYS A 239 -16.42 22.93 -5.73
N ALA A 240 -17.20 22.02 -6.34
CA ALA A 240 -18.63 22.20 -6.51
C ALA A 240 -19.45 22.10 -5.20
N GLN A 241 -18.80 21.80 -4.08
CA GLN A 241 -19.43 21.89 -2.75
C GLN A 241 -19.77 23.34 -2.36
N CYS A 242 -18.95 24.32 -2.74
CA CYS A 242 -19.09 25.73 -2.33
C CYS A 242 -19.56 26.65 -3.48
N HIS A 243 -19.18 26.34 -4.72
CA HIS A 243 -19.52 27.13 -5.92
C HIS A 243 -19.44 26.24 -7.17
N ASP A 244 -19.93 26.68 -8.31
CA ASP A 244 -19.73 25.96 -9.59
C ASP A 244 -18.24 25.73 -9.82
N HIS A 245 -17.87 24.55 -10.33
CA HIS A 245 -16.47 24.17 -10.50
C HIS A 245 -15.76 25.12 -11.48
N PRO A 246 -14.61 25.74 -11.10
CA PRO A 246 -13.99 26.79 -11.90
C PRO A 246 -13.34 26.31 -13.21
N PHE A 247 -12.99 25.03 -13.30
CA PHE A 247 -12.24 24.45 -14.43
C PHE A 247 -12.95 23.28 -15.11
N ASP A 248 -14.09 22.82 -14.54
CA ASP A 248 -14.89 21.73 -15.09
C ASP A 248 -16.37 22.09 -15.04
N ARG A 249 -17.23 21.29 -15.66
CA ARG A 249 -18.66 21.58 -15.85
C ARG A 249 -19.53 21.43 -14.60
N TRP A 250 -18.99 20.88 -13.52
CA TRP A 250 -19.75 20.51 -12.31
C TRP A 250 -20.39 21.71 -11.63
N LYS A 251 -21.71 21.66 -11.49
CA LYS A 251 -22.47 22.70 -10.79
C LYS A 251 -22.58 22.40 -9.30
N GLN A 252 -22.67 23.45 -8.47
CA GLN A 252 -22.91 23.28 -7.04
C GLN A 252 -24.13 22.40 -6.76
N LYS A 253 -25.25 22.62 -7.47
CA LYS A 253 -26.44 21.79 -7.33
C LYS A 253 -26.21 20.32 -7.67
N GLU A 254 -25.40 20.01 -8.69
CA GLU A 254 -25.06 18.63 -9.06
C GLU A 254 -24.25 17.93 -7.96
N PHE A 255 -23.34 18.64 -7.30
CA PHE A 255 -22.65 18.11 -6.12
C PHE A 255 -23.64 17.71 -5.02
N TYR A 256 -24.60 18.59 -4.69
CA TYR A 256 -25.62 18.31 -3.69
C TYR A 256 -26.57 17.19 -4.11
N GLN A 257 -26.89 17.06 -5.40
CA GLN A 257 -27.65 15.94 -5.95
C GLN A 257 -26.91 14.60 -5.77
N MET A 258 -25.59 14.57 -5.98
CA MET A 258 -24.77 13.40 -5.68
C MET A 258 -24.72 13.11 -4.18
N ALA A 259 -24.50 14.13 -3.37
CA ALA A 259 -24.45 13.99 -1.91
C ALA A 259 -25.77 13.50 -1.32
N ALA A 260 -26.90 13.81 -1.96
CA ALA A 260 -28.22 13.35 -1.52
C ALA A 260 -28.37 11.81 -1.47
N PHE A 261 -27.57 11.05 -2.24
CA PHE A 261 -27.56 9.58 -2.16
C PHE A 261 -27.07 9.05 -0.82
N THR A 262 -26.07 9.70 -0.23
CA THR A 262 -25.41 9.20 1.01
C THR A 262 -25.71 10.06 2.24
N PHE A 263 -26.29 11.23 2.09
CA PHE A 263 -26.56 12.15 3.20
C PHE A 263 -27.48 11.56 4.28
N GLY A 264 -28.35 10.64 3.90
CA GLY A 264 -29.21 9.88 4.81
C GLY A 264 -28.47 8.88 5.67
N SER A 265 -27.22 8.54 5.34
CA SER A 265 -26.44 7.59 6.14
C SER A 265 -25.91 8.27 7.40
N SER A 266 -26.08 7.59 8.54
CA SER A 266 -25.53 7.99 9.82
C SER A 266 -24.46 7.00 10.25
N THR A 267 -23.38 7.49 10.82
CA THR A 267 -22.28 6.67 11.36
C THR A 267 -22.36 6.51 12.88
N ARG A 268 -23.47 6.93 13.48
CA ARG A 268 -23.71 6.82 14.92
C ARG A 268 -25.18 6.58 15.18
N ALA A 269 -25.50 5.56 16.01
CA ALA A 269 -26.83 5.39 16.52
C ALA A 269 -27.14 6.45 17.58
N SER A 270 -28.33 7.05 17.50
CA SER A 270 -28.90 7.79 18.64
C SER A 270 -29.22 6.81 19.77
N GLY A 271 -28.90 7.17 21.00
CA GLY A 271 -29.29 6.36 22.18
C GLY A 271 -30.78 6.16 22.33
N ARG A 272 -31.62 6.88 21.57
CA ARG A 272 -33.08 6.72 21.51
C ARG A 272 -33.53 5.91 20.27
N ASP A 273 -32.60 5.40 19.47
CA ASP A 273 -32.94 4.62 18.28
C ASP A 273 -33.37 3.20 18.68
N LYS A 274 -34.67 2.95 18.62
CA LYS A 274 -35.27 1.67 19.01
C LYS A 274 -34.84 0.47 18.16
N ARG A 275 -34.17 0.71 17.04
CA ARG A 275 -33.59 -0.38 16.23
C ARG A 275 -32.36 -1.00 16.90
N PHE A 276 -31.67 -0.22 17.74
CA PHE A 276 -30.43 -0.63 18.41
C PHE A 276 -30.59 -0.72 19.93
N TYR A 277 -31.51 0.07 20.53
CA TYR A 277 -31.67 0.17 21.98
C TYR A 277 -33.16 0.03 22.36
N THR A 278 -33.41 -0.93 23.22
CA THR A 278 -34.81 -1.30 23.62
C THR A 278 -35.32 -0.60 24.87
N GLY A 279 -34.41 0.07 25.61
CA GLY A 279 -34.71 0.72 26.87
C GLY A 279 -34.37 2.21 26.94
N GLU A 280 -33.88 2.64 28.09
CA GLU A 280 -33.33 3.99 28.29
C GLU A 280 -32.08 4.16 27.42
N ASP A 281 -31.78 5.41 27.01
CA ASP A 281 -30.55 5.75 26.31
C ASP A 281 -29.33 5.22 27.10
N PRO A 282 -28.60 4.22 26.56
CA PRO A 282 -27.52 3.56 27.30
C PRO A 282 -26.41 4.54 27.68
N ASN A 283 -26.19 5.57 26.88
CA ASN A 283 -25.19 6.58 27.18
C ASN A 283 -25.59 7.42 28.41
N ARG A 284 -26.89 7.69 28.59
CA ARG A 284 -27.39 8.41 29.76
C ARG A 284 -27.41 7.51 31.00
N ARG A 285 -27.93 6.30 30.86
CA ARG A 285 -28.05 5.30 31.94
C ARG A 285 -26.68 4.94 32.49
N LEU A 286 -25.78 4.46 31.67
CA LEU A 286 -24.46 4.02 32.09
C LEU A 286 -23.60 5.16 32.69
N ARG A 287 -23.74 6.40 32.20
CA ARG A 287 -23.06 7.54 32.81
C ARG A 287 -23.58 7.89 34.19
N LYS A 288 -24.89 7.77 34.39
CA LYS A 288 -25.50 7.98 35.69
C LYS A 288 -25.04 6.90 36.68
N GLU A 289 -25.11 5.63 36.29
CA GLU A 289 -24.59 4.51 37.09
C GLU A 289 -23.12 4.71 37.47
N TYR A 290 -22.27 5.11 36.49
CA TYR A 290 -20.85 5.37 36.72
C TYR A 290 -20.61 6.49 37.74
N GLN A 291 -21.45 7.53 37.76
CA GLN A 291 -21.36 8.62 38.73
C GLN A 291 -21.80 8.17 40.13
N GLU A 292 -22.74 7.24 40.23
CA GLU A 292 -23.28 6.70 41.48
C GLU A 292 -22.39 5.59 42.08
N MET A 293 -21.41 5.06 41.33
CA MET A 293 -20.43 4.09 41.84
C MET A 293 -19.58 4.71 42.94
N GLY A 294 -19.46 4.04 44.07
CA GLY A 294 -18.75 4.50 45.27
C GLY A 294 -17.21 4.57 45.16
N GLN A 295 -16.70 5.00 44.00
CA GLN A 295 -15.28 5.18 43.76
C GLN A 295 -14.77 6.51 44.34
N GLU A 296 -13.50 6.54 44.75
CA GLU A 296 -12.83 7.80 45.07
C GLU A 296 -12.97 8.79 43.93
N GLU A 297 -13.34 10.03 44.20
CA GLU A 297 -13.61 11.06 43.20
C GLU A 297 -12.42 11.27 42.26
N LYS A 298 -11.18 11.16 42.74
CA LYS A 298 -9.96 11.31 41.97
C LYS A 298 -9.81 10.24 40.90
N ASP A 299 -10.11 8.98 41.24
CA ASP A 299 -10.03 7.84 40.31
C ASP A 299 -11.20 7.85 39.32
N ARG A 300 -12.36 8.24 39.76
CA ARG A 300 -13.53 8.44 38.92
C ARG A 300 -13.29 9.48 37.85
N ARG A 301 -12.74 10.66 38.19
CA ARG A 301 -12.40 11.72 37.23
C ARG A 301 -11.34 11.27 36.22
N ARG A 302 -10.31 10.58 36.68
CA ARG A 302 -9.25 10.06 35.82
C ARG A 302 -9.74 9.07 34.77
N ASN A 303 -10.66 8.19 35.14
CA ASN A 303 -11.17 7.12 34.29
C ASN A 303 -12.43 7.50 33.48
N GLN A 304 -13.11 8.61 33.82
CA GLN A 304 -14.34 9.04 33.17
C GLN A 304 -14.21 9.25 31.66
N GLY A 305 -13.12 9.85 31.22
CA GLY A 305 -12.86 10.05 29.78
C GLY A 305 -12.78 8.76 29.00
N ARG A 306 -12.18 7.73 29.59
CA ARG A 306 -12.06 6.40 29.03
C ARG A 306 -13.40 5.66 29.02
N PHE A 307 -14.13 5.67 30.12
CA PHE A 307 -15.47 5.08 30.23
C PHE A 307 -16.41 5.67 29.16
N ASN A 308 -16.45 7.00 29.05
CA ASN A 308 -17.23 7.68 28.03
C ASN A 308 -16.82 7.31 26.60
N ARG A 309 -15.52 7.05 26.36
CA ARG A 309 -15.02 6.60 25.05
C ARG A 309 -15.54 5.21 24.72
N MET A 310 -15.49 4.26 25.66
CA MET A 310 -15.99 2.90 25.45
C MET A 310 -17.47 2.88 25.06
N ILE A 311 -18.31 3.61 25.80
CA ILE A 311 -19.73 3.73 25.42
C ILE A 311 -19.87 4.32 24.02
N ARG A 312 -19.15 5.43 23.74
CA ARG A 312 -19.24 6.10 22.44
C ARG A 312 -18.87 5.19 21.30
N VAL A 313 -17.75 4.45 21.41
CA VAL A 313 -17.29 3.54 20.36
C VAL A 313 -18.34 2.47 20.07
N ASN A 314 -18.96 1.90 21.11
CA ASN A 314 -20.02 0.91 20.95
C ASN A 314 -21.34 1.48 20.37
N MET A 315 -21.47 2.80 20.28
CA MET A 315 -22.60 3.48 19.61
C MET A 315 -22.28 3.90 18.16
N MET A 316 -21.07 3.65 17.67
CA MET A 316 -20.68 4.02 16.32
C MET A 316 -21.17 2.98 15.31
N VAL A 317 -22.45 3.09 14.98
CA VAL A 317 -23.20 2.20 14.09
C VAL A 317 -23.49 2.90 12.78
N VAL A 318 -23.16 2.28 11.66
CA VAL A 318 -23.59 2.77 10.34
C VAL A 318 -25.02 2.33 10.09
N ASN A 319 -25.89 3.29 9.80
CA ASN A 319 -27.29 3.03 9.50
C ASN A 319 -27.88 4.07 8.55
N ASP A 320 -28.97 3.71 7.86
CA ASP A 320 -29.67 4.61 6.97
C ASP A 320 -30.91 5.26 7.63
N GLN A 321 -30.97 6.57 7.53
CA GLN A 321 -32.10 7.41 7.94
C GLN A 321 -32.78 7.92 6.66
N ILE A 322 -33.67 7.13 6.06
CA ILE A 322 -34.27 7.36 4.75
C ILE A 322 -34.96 8.74 4.66
N ASN A 323 -35.50 9.23 5.77
CA ASN A 323 -36.20 10.52 5.83
C ASN A 323 -35.26 11.73 5.95
N ARG A 324 -33.96 11.51 6.15
CA ARG A 324 -32.99 12.60 6.26
C ARG A 324 -32.62 13.12 4.87
N LYS A 325 -33.04 14.34 4.57
CA LYS A 325 -32.82 15.00 3.27
C LYS A 325 -31.75 16.10 3.39
N ILE A 326 -30.93 16.26 2.35
CA ILE A 326 -30.00 17.35 2.23
C ILE A 326 -30.68 18.58 1.66
N GLN A 327 -30.22 19.77 2.05
CA GLN A 327 -30.67 21.04 1.52
C GLN A 327 -29.49 21.78 0.88
N LEU A 328 -29.79 22.63 -0.10
CA LEU A 328 -28.80 23.57 -0.63
C LEU A 328 -28.33 24.53 0.46
N PRO A 329 -27.11 25.08 0.38
CA PRO A 329 -26.58 26.04 1.33
C PRO A 329 -27.50 27.26 1.50
N HIS A 330 -27.38 27.93 2.63
CA HIS A 330 -28.14 29.14 2.91
C HIS A 330 -27.77 30.32 2.01
N ASP A 331 -26.57 30.30 1.48
CA ASP A 331 -25.94 31.28 0.60
C ASP A 331 -25.90 30.84 -0.88
N TYR A 332 -26.74 29.84 -1.26
CA TYR A 332 -26.84 29.41 -2.64
C TYR A 332 -27.17 30.56 -3.58
N ALA A 333 -26.26 30.88 -4.50
CA ALA A 333 -26.31 32.12 -5.29
C ALA A 333 -26.85 31.95 -6.71
N TYR A 334 -27.15 30.73 -7.18
CA TYR A 334 -27.56 30.47 -8.54
C TYR A 334 -29.08 30.49 -8.72
N SER A 335 -29.54 30.88 -9.91
CA SER A 335 -30.98 31.07 -10.25
C SER A 335 -31.76 29.77 -10.43
N ASP A 336 -31.11 28.63 -10.55
CA ASP A 336 -31.72 27.34 -10.88
C ASP A 336 -32.34 26.61 -9.65
N ALA A 337 -32.21 27.18 -8.45
CA ALA A 337 -32.86 26.71 -7.20
C ALA A 337 -32.87 27.80 -6.12
N LYS A 338 -33.74 27.64 -5.12
CA LYS A 338 -33.76 28.53 -3.95
C LYS A 338 -32.80 28.06 -2.87
N PRO A 339 -32.13 28.96 -2.11
CA PRO A 339 -31.39 28.59 -0.90
C PRO A 339 -32.24 27.71 0.03
N LYS A 340 -31.60 26.76 0.71
CA LYS A 340 -32.23 25.81 1.64
C LYS A 340 -33.30 24.90 1.04
N SER A 341 -33.50 24.91 -0.29
CA SER A 341 -34.42 23.93 -0.89
C SER A 341 -33.86 22.52 -0.76
N VAL A 342 -34.75 21.54 -0.55
CA VAL A 342 -34.39 20.12 -0.49
C VAL A 342 -33.90 19.66 -1.86
N VAL A 343 -32.85 18.85 -1.85
CA VAL A 343 -32.25 18.30 -3.07
C VAL A 343 -32.52 16.80 -3.15
N GLU A 344 -33.09 16.37 -4.28
CA GLU A 344 -33.30 14.95 -4.54
C GLU A 344 -32.04 14.33 -5.20
N PRO A 345 -31.78 13.03 -4.97
CA PRO A 345 -30.65 12.32 -5.54
C PRO A 345 -30.68 12.30 -7.07
N LYS A 346 -29.56 12.67 -7.70
CA LYS A 346 -29.38 12.58 -9.17
C LYS A 346 -27.91 12.31 -9.48
N THR A 347 -27.66 11.41 -10.40
CA THR A 347 -26.31 11.09 -10.88
C THR A 347 -25.82 12.14 -11.90
N ILE A 348 -24.52 12.41 -11.89
CA ILE A 348 -23.91 13.48 -12.69
C ILE A 348 -23.50 13.03 -14.10
N PHE A 349 -23.44 11.73 -14.37
CA PHE A 349 -23.16 11.17 -15.70
C PHE A 349 -23.73 9.75 -15.85
N GLY A 350 -23.72 9.26 -17.08
CA GLY A 350 -24.25 7.95 -17.42
C GLY A 350 -25.78 7.85 -17.28
N LYS A 351 -26.28 6.62 -17.14
CA LYS A 351 -27.70 6.38 -16.89
C LYS A 351 -28.03 6.79 -15.45
N PRO A 352 -29.24 7.35 -15.19
CA PRO A 352 -29.65 7.65 -13.81
C PRO A 352 -29.66 6.41 -12.92
N ALA A 353 -29.35 6.60 -11.64
CA ALA A 353 -29.52 5.53 -10.65
C ALA A 353 -31.02 5.25 -10.41
N ASP A 354 -31.41 3.99 -10.46
CA ASP A 354 -32.78 3.54 -10.20
C ASP A 354 -32.96 3.31 -8.70
N ILE A 355 -33.71 4.20 -8.03
CA ILE A 355 -34.04 4.10 -6.62
C ILE A 355 -35.39 3.40 -6.48
N LYS A 356 -35.37 2.18 -5.93
CA LYS A 356 -36.57 1.39 -5.70
C LYS A 356 -37.40 1.95 -4.53
N LYS A 357 -38.71 1.72 -4.56
CA LYS A 357 -39.59 2.16 -3.48
C LYS A 357 -39.15 1.54 -2.13
N GLY A 358 -38.92 2.40 -1.13
CA GLY A 358 -38.51 1.98 0.22
C GLY A 358 -37.02 1.63 0.37
N GLU A 359 -36.23 1.77 -0.67
CA GLU A 359 -34.81 1.55 -0.65
C GLU A 359 -34.06 2.81 -0.18
N ALA A 360 -32.98 2.62 0.59
CA ALA A 360 -32.07 3.72 0.90
C ALA A 360 -31.35 4.18 -0.39
N PRO A 361 -31.32 5.49 -0.69
CA PRO A 361 -30.68 6.00 -1.91
C PRO A 361 -29.23 5.54 -2.09
N ARG A 362 -28.48 5.32 -1.01
CA ARG A 362 -27.12 4.82 -1.00
C ARG A 362 -27.00 3.44 -1.67
N GLN A 363 -27.99 2.58 -1.54
CA GLN A 363 -28.00 1.25 -2.18
C GLN A 363 -28.09 1.39 -3.71
N ALA A 364 -28.96 2.27 -4.19
CA ALA A 364 -29.09 2.57 -5.61
C ALA A 364 -27.81 3.22 -6.17
N PHE A 365 -27.20 4.14 -5.40
CA PHE A 365 -25.92 4.77 -5.75
C PHE A 365 -24.81 3.74 -5.93
N ALA A 366 -24.67 2.80 -4.98
CA ALA A 366 -23.66 1.76 -5.07
C ALA A 366 -23.84 0.90 -6.33
N ARG A 367 -25.07 0.44 -6.63
CA ARG A 367 -25.36 -0.33 -7.85
C ARG A 367 -25.02 0.45 -9.12
N TRP A 368 -25.39 1.72 -9.19
CA TRP A 368 -25.08 2.61 -10.31
C TRP A 368 -23.57 2.76 -10.48
N MET A 369 -22.86 3.02 -9.39
CA MET A 369 -21.43 3.27 -9.41
C MET A 369 -20.64 2.08 -9.93
N VAL A 370 -20.92 0.87 -9.45
CA VAL A 370 -20.16 -0.35 -9.83
C VAL A 370 -20.67 -1.00 -11.11
N SER A 371 -21.70 -0.44 -11.76
CA SER A 371 -22.25 -0.98 -13.01
C SER A 371 -21.20 -0.98 -14.12
N LYS A 372 -21.20 -2.03 -14.95
CA LYS A 372 -20.39 -2.07 -16.19
C LYS A 372 -20.77 -0.95 -17.18
N ASP A 373 -21.98 -0.40 -17.07
CA ASP A 373 -22.47 0.72 -17.87
C ASP A 373 -21.98 2.08 -17.34
N ASN A 374 -21.43 2.13 -16.11
CA ASN A 374 -20.87 3.37 -15.59
C ASN A 374 -19.60 3.74 -16.39
N PRO A 375 -19.53 4.96 -16.96
CA PRO A 375 -18.46 5.33 -17.88
C PRO A 375 -17.10 5.55 -17.19
N ARG A 376 -17.07 5.65 -15.87
CA ARG A 376 -15.86 6.00 -15.11
C ARG A 376 -15.32 4.85 -14.25
N PHE A 377 -16.18 3.97 -13.73
CA PHE A 377 -15.76 2.98 -12.73
C PHE A 377 -14.70 2.00 -13.26
N ALA A 378 -14.95 1.33 -14.37
CA ALA A 378 -14.00 0.41 -14.97
C ALA A 378 -12.76 1.15 -15.52
N LEU A 379 -12.95 2.34 -16.11
CA LEU A 379 -11.89 3.20 -16.62
C LEU A 379 -10.90 3.56 -15.48
N THR A 380 -11.41 4.03 -14.35
CA THR A 380 -10.60 4.48 -13.21
C THR A 380 -9.75 3.36 -12.64
N ILE A 381 -10.34 2.20 -12.35
CA ILE A 381 -9.56 1.08 -11.79
C ILE A 381 -8.54 0.53 -12.78
N SER A 382 -8.89 0.45 -14.07
CA SER A 382 -7.96 0.01 -15.12
C SER A 382 -6.74 0.93 -15.21
N ASN A 383 -6.98 2.25 -15.20
CA ASN A 383 -5.91 3.24 -15.24
C ASN A 383 -5.04 3.23 -13.97
N ARG A 384 -5.65 3.11 -12.78
CA ARG A 384 -4.91 3.00 -11.51
C ARG A 384 -3.98 1.79 -11.49
N LEU A 385 -4.46 0.61 -11.89
CA LEU A 385 -3.64 -0.60 -11.91
C LEU A 385 -2.56 -0.52 -13.01
N TRP A 386 -2.86 0.10 -14.16
CA TRP A 386 -1.84 0.40 -15.17
C TRP A 386 -0.73 1.28 -14.58
N THR A 387 -1.08 2.37 -13.89
CA THR A 387 -0.12 3.27 -13.24
C THR A 387 0.78 2.53 -12.23
N GLN A 388 0.21 1.62 -11.44
CA GLN A 388 0.98 0.83 -10.48
C GLN A 388 2.02 -0.06 -11.17
N VAL A 389 1.71 -0.61 -12.34
CA VAL A 389 2.58 -1.52 -13.09
C VAL A 389 3.64 -0.77 -13.90
N PHE A 390 3.25 0.32 -14.58
CA PHE A 390 4.11 1.00 -15.54
C PHE A 390 4.71 2.32 -15.02
N GLY A 391 4.29 2.78 -13.85
CA GLY A 391 4.79 4.01 -13.23
C GLY A 391 4.15 5.31 -13.73
N ARG A 392 3.30 5.23 -14.76
CA ARG A 392 2.54 6.36 -15.32
C ARG A 392 1.21 5.86 -15.89
N GLY A 393 0.15 6.62 -15.72
CA GLY A 393 -1.18 6.31 -16.22
C GLY A 393 -1.31 6.55 -17.73
N GLN A 394 -2.36 5.97 -18.31
CA GLN A 394 -2.83 6.38 -19.63
C GLN A 394 -3.57 7.74 -19.56
N ILE A 395 -4.07 8.07 -18.37
CA ILE A 395 -4.68 9.34 -18.02
C ILE A 395 -4.03 9.81 -16.71
N GLU A 396 -3.48 11.02 -16.74
CA GLU A 396 -2.90 11.68 -15.58
C GLU A 396 -3.55 13.07 -15.36
N PRO A 397 -3.82 13.48 -14.13
CA PRO A 397 -3.79 12.65 -12.90
C PRO A 397 -4.87 11.56 -12.90
N VAL A 398 -4.56 10.40 -12.30
CA VAL A 398 -5.45 9.21 -12.29
C VAL A 398 -6.82 9.45 -11.62
N ASP A 399 -6.94 10.51 -10.84
CA ASP A 399 -8.11 10.85 -10.03
C ASP A 399 -8.73 12.19 -10.41
N ASP A 400 -8.39 12.72 -11.61
CA ASP A 400 -8.87 14.01 -12.12
C ASP A 400 -9.21 13.94 -13.63
N MET A 401 -10.13 13.05 -13.96
CA MET A 401 -10.60 12.87 -15.33
C MET A 401 -11.71 13.86 -15.64
N MET A 402 -11.43 14.86 -16.46
CA MET A 402 -12.40 15.82 -16.98
C MET A 402 -13.05 15.28 -18.27
N ASP A 403 -14.12 15.92 -18.76
CA ASP A 403 -14.80 15.47 -19.99
C ASP A 403 -13.93 15.60 -21.26
N HIS A 404 -12.99 16.55 -21.26
CA HIS A 404 -12.05 16.75 -22.37
C HIS A 404 -10.73 15.96 -22.20
N THR A 405 -10.57 15.21 -21.10
CA THR A 405 -9.36 14.42 -20.87
C THR A 405 -9.26 13.30 -21.89
N VAL A 406 -8.13 13.26 -22.59
CA VAL A 406 -7.83 12.21 -23.57
C VAL A 406 -6.68 11.36 -23.04
N ALA A 407 -6.83 10.03 -23.11
CA ALA A 407 -5.78 9.11 -22.73
C ALA A 407 -4.58 9.23 -23.68
N GLU A 408 -3.36 8.93 -23.18
CA GLU A 408 -2.12 8.88 -23.98
C GLU A 408 -2.27 7.99 -25.22
N ASN A 409 -2.90 6.84 -25.04
CA ASN A 409 -3.33 5.94 -26.11
C ASN A 409 -4.82 5.59 -25.93
N PRO A 410 -5.75 6.30 -26.62
CA PRO A 410 -7.20 6.11 -26.45
C PRO A 410 -7.66 4.69 -26.77
N GLU A 411 -7.09 4.06 -27.82
CA GLU A 411 -7.47 2.69 -28.20
C GLU A 411 -7.03 1.68 -27.15
N LEU A 412 -5.83 1.85 -26.61
CA LEU A 412 -5.34 1.04 -25.51
C LEU A 412 -6.21 1.22 -24.27
N MET A 413 -6.52 2.46 -23.87
CA MET A 413 -7.34 2.71 -22.68
C MET A 413 -8.73 2.10 -22.80
N LYS A 414 -9.36 2.21 -23.96
CA LYS A 414 -10.64 1.56 -24.25
C LYS A 414 -10.54 0.03 -24.15
N TYR A 415 -9.44 -0.55 -24.63
CA TYR A 415 -9.20 -1.99 -24.50
C TYR A 415 -9.01 -2.42 -23.04
N LEU A 416 -8.20 -1.69 -22.29
CA LEU A 416 -7.95 -1.94 -20.86
C LEU A 416 -9.25 -1.90 -20.04
N GLU A 417 -10.11 -0.91 -20.29
CA GLU A 417 -11.45 -0.82 -19.70
C GLU A 417 -12.32 -2.02 -20.06
N SER A 418 -12.33 -2.42 -21.33
CA SER A 418 -13.11 -3.57 -21.81
C SER A 418 -12.64 -4.89 -21.18
N GLU A 419 -11.33 -5.06 -20.98
CA GLU A 419 -10.75 -6.22 -20.31
C GLU A 419 -11.16 -6.28 -18.84
N MET A 420 -11.11 -5.17 -18.10
CA MET A 420 -11.56 -5.12 -16.71
C MET A 420 -13.03 -5.54 -16.59
N LYS A 421 -13.89 -5.06 -17.48
CA LYS A 421 -15.31 -5.47 -17.55
C LYS A 421 -15.48 -6.95 -17.90
N ARG A 422 -14.67 -7.46 -18.85
CA ARG A 422 -14.67 -8.88 -19.25
C ARG A 422 -14.25 -9.79 -18.10
N LEU A 423 -13.27 -9.36 -17.31
CA LEU A 423 -12.76 -10.08 -16.15
C LEU A 423 -13.69 -9.99 -14.93
N ASN A 424 -14.85 -9.32 -15.02
CA ASN A 424 -15.72 -9.07 -13.89
C ASN A 424 -14.96 -8.47 -12.69
N PHE A 425 -14.09 -7.50 -12.98
CA PHE A 425 -13.30 -6.77 -11.99
C PHE A 425 -12.32 -7.64 -11.15
N ASP A 426 -11.86 -8.75 -11.70
CA ASP A 426 -10.79 -9.59 -11.12
C ASP A 426 -9.44 -8.87 -11.23
N MET A 427 -9.00 -8.23 -10.14
CA MET A 427 -7.77 -7.42 -10.13
C MET A 427 -6.52 -8.27 -10.33
N LYS A 428 -6.42 -9.48 -9.73
CA LYS A 428 -5.23 -10.33 -9.89
C LYS A 428 -5.09 -10.80 -11.33
N GLU A 429 -6.19 -11.16 -11.99
CA GLU A 429 -6.16 -11.59 -13.38
C GLU A 429 -5.80 -10.42 -14.31
N TYR A 430 -6.30 -9.23 -14.03
CA TYR A 430 -5.92 -8.03 -14.77
C TYR A 430 -4.42 -7.72 -14.63
N LEU A 431 -3.88 -7.77 -13.42
CA LEU A 431 -2.45 -7.61 -13.16
C LEU A 431 -1.62 -8.72 -13.84
N ARG A 432 -2.10 -9.97 -13.85
CA ARG A 432 -1.48 -11.07 -14.57
C ARG A 432 -1.31 -10.75 -16.04
N ILE A 433 -2.32 -10.16 -16.68
CA ILE A 433 -2.24 -9.70 -18.07
C ILE A 433 -1.14 -8.66 -18.22
N LEU A 434 -1.14 -7.62 -17.39
CA LEU A 434 -0.19 -6.52 -17.48
C LEU A 434 1.27 -6.98 -17.31
N PHE A 435 1.55 -7.81 -16.29
CA PHE A 435 2.91 -8.32 -16.02
C PHE A 435 3.42 -9.29 -17.10
N ASN A 436 2.54 -9.90 -17.89
CA ASN A 436 2.93 -10.76 -19.00
C ASN A 436 3.11 -10.01 -20.32
N THR A 437 2.87 -8.70 -20.39
CA THR A 437 3.16 -7.92 -21.59
C THR A 437 4.67 -7.80 -21.86
N LYS A 438 5.07 -7.75 -23.10
CA LYS A 438 6.44 -7.38 -23.48
C LYS A 438 6.79 -5.98 -23.01
N THR A 439 5.82 -5.06 -23.09
CA THR A 439 5.97 -3.68 -22.63
C THR A 439 6.42 -3.61 -21.18
N TYR A 440 5.84 -4.41 -20.27
CA TYR A 440 6.30 -4.49 -18.89
C TYR A 440 7.67 -5.14 -18.75
N GLN A 441 7.95 -6.15 -19.58
CA GLN A 441 9.20 -6.90 -19.51
C GLN A 441 10.37 -6.24 -20.25
N ARG A 442 10.19 -5.02 -20.78
CA ARG A 442 11.29 -4.20 -21.31
C ARG A 442 12.07 -3.52 -20.18
N GLU A 443 13.28 -3.07 -20.46
CA GLU A 443 14.06 -2.22 -19.57
C GLU A 443 13.29 -0.92 -19.27
N ALA A 444 13.44 -0.43 -18.03
CA ALA A 444 12.81 0.82 -17.63
C ALA A 444 13.41 2.02 -18.39
N SER A 445 12.56 2.98 -18.72
CA SER A 445 13.02 4.24 -19.33
C SER A 445 13.59 5.15 -18.25
N THR A 446 14.80 5.62 -18.49
CA THR A 446 15.51 6.58 -17.62
C THR A 446 15.28 8.04 -18.03
N THR A 447 14.54 8.26 -19.12
CA THR A 447 14.19 9.59 -19.58
C THR A 447 13.17 10.19 -18.63
N ASP A 448 13.46 11.36 -18.09
CA ASP A 448 12.52 12.15 -17.31
C ASP A 448 11.51 12.78 -18.27
N VAL A 449 10.26 12.36 -18.16
CA VAL A 449 9.16 12.83 -19.01
C VAL A 449 8.19 13.61 -18.13
N SER A 450 8.00 14.89 -18.41
CA SER A 450 7.06 15.73 -17.68
C SER A 450 5.62 15.20 -17.85
N LEU A 451 4.72 15.51 -16.90
CA LEU A 451 3.32 15.12 -16.99
C LEU A 451 2.59 15.73 -18.21
N SER A 452 3.12 16.82 -18.75
CA SER A 452 2.59 17.49 -19.98
C SER A 452 3.08 16.85 -21.28
N GLU A 453 4.08 15.97 -21.23
CA GLU A 453 4.62 15.29 -22.40
C GLU A 453 4.01 13.92 -22.58
N GLN A 454 3.76 13.50 -23.82
CA GLN A 454 3.25 12.17 -24.11
C GLN A 454 4.33 11.10 -23.89
N TYR A 455 3.94 10.03 -23.19
CA TYR A 455 4.80 8.88 -22.94
C TYR A 455 4.28 7.62 -23.63
N HIS A 456 4.90 7.24 -24.71
CA HIS A 456 4.41 6.12 -25.55
C HIS A 456 4.86 4.73 -25.06
N PHE A 457 5.30 4.60 -23.83
CA PHE A 457 5.69 3.35 -23.16
C PHE A 457 6.74 2.51 -23.92
N PRO A 458 7.91 3.05 -24.25
CA PRO A 458 9.02 2.23 -24.76
C PRO A 458 9.47 1.15 -23.80
N GLY A 459 9.16 1.31 -22.53
CA GLY A 459 9.27 0.42 -21.39
C GLY A 459 8.52 1.03 -20.20
N PRO A 460 8.52 0.40 -19.02
CA PRO A 460 8.03 1.02 -17.79
C PRO A 460 8.85 2.27 -17.45
N VAL A 461 8.28 3.22 -16.72
CA VAL A 461 9.02 4.37 -16.19
C VAL A 461 9.91 3.92 -15.03
N LEU A 462 11.18 4.36 -15.05
CA LEU A 462 12.06 4.20 -13.88
C LEU A 462 11.47 4.96 -12.70
N ARG A 463 11.17 4.28 -11.63
CA ARG A 463 10.55 4.87 -10.44
C ARG A 463 11.30 4.51 -9.18
N ARG A 464 11.27 5.41 -8.21
CA ARG A 464 11.82 5.16 -6.90
C ARG A 464 10.92 4.18 -6.14
N MET A 465 11.51 3.33 -5.29
CA MET A 465 10.74 2.53 -4.34
C MET A 465 9.90 3.44 -3.44
N THR A 466 8.67 3.05 -3.14
CA THR A 466 7.90 3.67 -2.07
C THR A 466 8.58 3.46 -0.72
N ALA A 467 8.19 4.25 0.28
CA ALA A 467 8.71 4.08 1.64
C ALA A 467 8.52 2.65 2.16
N GLU A 468 7.36 2.06 1.87
CA GLU A 468 7.02 0.70 2.27
C GLU A 468 7.87 -0.35 1.56
N GLN A 469 8.11 -0.18 0.24
CA GLN A 469 8.97 -1.09 -0.52
C GLN A 469 10.42 -1.03 -0.03
N ALA A 470 10.93 0.16 0.25
CA ALA A 470 12.27 0.33 0.80
C ALA A 470 12.40 -0.31 2.18
N TRP A 471 11.46 -0.04 3.09
CA TRP A 471 11.41 -0.64 4.43
C TRP A 471 11.36 -2.16 4.38
N ASP A 472 10.43 -2.72 3.62
CA ASP A 472 10.27 -4.16 3.50
C ASP A 472 11.46 -4.85 2.83
N SER A 473 12.16 -4.14 1.94
CA SER A 473 13.42 -4.61 1.35
C SER A 473 14.56 -4.64 2.39
N PHE A 474 14.68 -3.60 3.22
CA PHE A 474 15.65 -3.61 4.33
C PHE A 474 15.36 -4.72 5.35
N LEU A 475 14.08 -4.96 5.68
CA LEU A 475 13.71 -6.10 6.54
C LEU A 475 14.13 -7.44 5.93
N THR A 476 14.04 -7.59 4.62
CA THR A 476 14.50 -8.81 3.93
C THR A 476 16.00 -9.04 4.06
N LEU A 477 16.80 -7.96 4.12
CA LEU A 477 18.24 -8.03 4.33
C LEU A 477 18.62 -8.30 5.80
N ALA A 478 17.80 -7.81 6.73
CA ALA A 478 18.14 -7.81 8.15
C ALA A 478 17.50 -8.95 8.95
N VAL A 479 16.27 -9.32 8.66
CA VAL A 479 15.46 -10.27 9.44
C VAL A 479 15.37 -11.60 8.71
N VAL A 480 15.65 -12.70 9.40
CA VAL A 480 15.64 -14.05 8.81
C VAL A 480 14.25 -14.44 8.30
N ASP A 481 13.22 -14.14 9.09
CA ASP A 481 11.82 -14.36 8.71
C ASP A 481 10.98 -13.11 8.99
N PRO A 482 10.94 -12.14 8.06
CA PRO A 482 10.15 -10.93 8.23
C PRO A 482 8.65 -11.20 8.21
N GLU A 483 8.22 -12.39 7.75
CA GLU A 483 6.82 -12.80 7.70
C GLU A 483 6.32 -13.41 9.02
N GLU A 484 7.21 -13.69 9.97
CA GLU A 484 6.83 -14.28 11.26
C GLU A 484 5.99 -13.32 12.11
N TYR A 485 6.29 -12.00 12.04
CA TYR A 485 5.48 -11.02 12.73
C TYR A 485 4.22 -10.70 11.91
N ARG A 486 3.08 -11.09 12.46
CA ARG A 486 1.78 -10.66 11.96
C ARG A 486 1.10 -9.79 13.00
N GLU A 487 0.36 -8.78 12.52
CA GLU A 487 -0.46 -7.96 13.39
C GLU A 487 -1.41 -8.83 14.25
N PHE A 488 -1.77 -8.33 15.43
CA PHE A 488 -2.77 -8.99 16.26
C PHE A 488 -4.10 -9.13 15.52
N PRO A 489 -4.84 -10.22 15.77
CA PRO A 489 -6.24 -10.28 15.38
C PRO A 489 -7.00 -9.04 15.86
N SER A 490 -7.95 -8.56 15.06
CA SER A 490 -8.70 -7.33 15.36
C SER A 490 -9.39 -7.36 16.71
N ASN A 491 -9.86 -8.54 17.14
CA ASN A 491 -10.51 -8.74 18.44
C ASN A 491 -9.58 -8.52 19.63
N LEU A 492 -8.25 -8.63 19.45
CA LEU A 492 -7.24 -8.40 20.51
C LEU A 492 -6.70 -6.98 20.51
N LYS A 493 -6.81 -6.25 19.39
CA LYS A 493 -6.23 -4.92 19.24
C LYS A 493 -7.22 -3.80 19.51
N SER A 494 -8.51 -4.09 19.44
CA SER A 494 -9.55 -3.07 19.54
C SER A 494 -9.88 -2.69 20.97
N ASP A 495 -10.10 -1.40 21.21
CA ASP A 495 -10.71 -0.89 22.44
C ASP A 495 -12.20 -1.29 22.53
N ILE A 496 -12.68 -2.12 21.62
CA ILE A 496 -14.03 -2.61 21.55
C ILE A 496 -14.20 -3.69 22.61
N ILE A 497 -15.09 -3.46 23.52
CA ILE A 497 -15.50 -4.42 24.53
C ILE A 497 -16.80 -5.09 24.07
N ALA A 498 -16.86 -6.41 24.18
CA ALA A 498 -18.05 -7.18 23.84
C ALA A 498 -19.06 -7.13 25.01
N VAL A 499 -19.80 -6.01 25.10
CA VAL A 499 -20.89 -5.86 26.06
C VAL A 499 -22.16 -5.41 25.34
N ASP A 500 -23.29 -5.96 25.73
CA ASP A 500 -24.58 -5.47 25.26
C ASP A 500 -24.97 -4.20 26.03
N LEU A 501 -24.89 -3.05 25.34
CA LEU A 501 -25.23 -1.78 25.96
C LEU A 501 -26.67 -1.67 26.44
N ASN A 502 -27.60 -2.55 26.01
CA ASN A 502 -28.97 -2.56 26.50
C ASN A 502 -29.05 -3.05 27.94
N THR A 503 -28.24 -4.02 28.32
CA THR A 503 -28.33 -4.73 29.60
C THR A 503 -27.13 -4.47 30.50
N ALA A 504 -25.96 -4.21 29.96
CA ALA A 504 -24.73 -4.05 30.73
C ALA A 504 -24.81 -2.92 31.77
N THR A 505 -24.25 -3.17 32.94
CA THR A 505 -24.02 -2.16 33.99
C THR A 505 -22.72 -1.39 33.76
N ALA A 506 -22.53 -0.25 34.41
CA ALA A 506 -21.29 0.51 34.36
C ALA A 506 -20.09 -0.31 34.91
N GLU A 507 -20.32 -1.16 35.89
CA GLU A 507 -19.29 -2.05 36.45
C GLU A 507 -18.85 -3.10 35.45
N GLU A 508 -19.76 -3.79 34.75
CA GLU A 508 -19.47 -4.78 33.70
C GLU A 508 -18.69 -4.16 32.54
N VAL A 509 -19.02 -2.91 32.15
CA VAL A 509 -18.26 -2.18 31.12
C VAL A 509 -16.80 -1.94 31.55
N LEU A 510 -16.57 -1.55 32.82
CA LEU A 510 -15.23 -1.35 33.36
C LEU A 510 -14.44 -2.66 33.49
N GLU A 511 -15.09 -3.73 33.99
CA GLU A 511 -14.45 -5.04 34.09
C GLU A 511 -14.05 -5.60 32.73
N ALA A 512 -14.95 -5.52 31.74
CA ALA A 512 -14.65 -5.93 30.37
C ALA A 512 -13.45 -5.17 29.79
N ASP A 513 -13.32 -3.87 30.08
CA ASP A 513 -12.19 -3.07 29.66
C ASP A 513 -10.88 -3.47 30.35
N VAL A 514 -10.91 -3.70 31.66
CA VAL A 514 -9.73 -4.15 32.44
C VAL A 514 -9.25 -5.51 31.92
N LYS A 515 -10.16 -6.47 31.75
CA LYS A 515 -9.87 -7.78 31.20
C LYS A 515 -9.27 -7.70 29.80
N LYS A 516 -9.86 -6.92 28.94
CA LYS A 516 -9.39 -6.73 27.57
C LYS A 516 -7.97 -6.14 27.53
N ARG A 517 -7.68 -5.14 28.35
CA ARG A 517 -6.34 -4.54 28.44
C ARG A 517 -5.29 -5.53 28.92
N ALA A 518 -5.60 -6.25 29.96
CA ALA A 518 -4.66 -7.25 30.49
C ALA A 518 -4.31 -8.30 29.42
N GLU A 519 -5.28 -8.73 28.62
CA GLU A 519 -5.06 -9.64 27.49
C GLU A 519 -4.19 -9.03 26.41
N ILE A 520 -4.48 -7.79 25.98
CA ILE A 520 -3.72 -7.05 24.99
C ILE A 520 -2.28 -6.83 25.46
N ASP A 521 -2.07 -6.31 26.66
CA ASP A 521 -0.76 -6.01 27.20
C ASP A 521 0.12 -7.27 27.35
N LYS A 522 -0.48 -8.36 27.86
CA LYS A 522 0.22 -9.65 27.99
C LYS A 522 0.69 -10.19 26.63
N THR A 523 -0.16 -10.07 25.63
CA THR A 523 0.13 -10.61 24.28
C THR A 523 1.07 -9.67 23.52
N ARG A 524 0.83 -8.37 23.56
CA ARG A 524 1.62 -7.33 22.90
C ARG A 524 3.05 -7.30 23.43
N TYR A 525 3.23 -7.24 24.73
CA TYR A 525 4.55 -7.17 25.36
C TYR A 525 5.46 -8.33 24.95
N LYS A 526 4.94 -9.56 24.97
CA LYS A 526 5.71 -10.75 24.59
C LYS A 526 6.14 -10.73 23.12
N ARG A 527 5.24 -10.33 22.22
CA ARG A 527 5.50 -10.27 20.78
C ARG A 527 6.42 -9.12 20.41
N GLU A 528 6.13 -7.90 20.85
CA GLU A 528 6.92 -6.73 20.50
C GLU A 528 8.36 -6.82 21.04
N LYS A 529 8.59 -7.43 22.21
CA LYS A 529 9.94 -7.61 22.76
C LYS A 529 10.84 -8.43 21.82
N LYS A 530 10.29 -9.47 21.17
CA LYS A 530 11.03 -10.33 20.24
C LYS A 530 11.43 -9.60 18.95
N TYR A 531 10.59 -8.68 18.48
CA TYR A 531 10.73 -8.05 17.16
C TYR A 531 11.13 -6.57 17.23
N LYS A 532 11.52 -6.04 18.40
CA LYS A 532 11.98 -4.64 18.53
C LYS A 532 13.49 -4.55 18.42
N TYR A 533 13.94 -3.61 17.60
CA TYR A 533 15.33 -3.21 17.47
C TYR A 533 15.45 -1.68 17.64
N LYS A 534 16.24 -1.21 18.63
CA LYS A 534 16.41 0.23 18.94
C LYS A 534 15.08 1.00 18.95
N GLY A 535 14.04 0.39 19.56
CA GLY A 535 12.72 0.99 19.69
C GLY A 535 11.81 0.86 18.47
N GLN A 536 12.30 0.40 17.32
CA GLN A 536 11.50 0.18 16.12
C GLN A 536 11.02 -1.28 16.06
N LEU A 537 9.76 -1.46 15.68
CA LEU A 537 9.16 -2.77 15.46
C LEU A 537 9.55 -3.28 14.07
N LEU A 538 10.27 -4.41 14.03
CA LEU A 538 10.71 -5.05 12.79
C LEU A 538 9.59 -5.91 12.21
N ALA A 539 8.64 -5.28 11.58
CA ALA A 539 7.49 -5.89 10.92
C ALA A 539 7.30 -5.29 9.54
N ARG A 540 6.65 -6.03 8.64
CA ARG A 540 6.26 -5.51 7.33
C ARG A 540 5.49 -4.20 7.47
N ALA A 541 5.66 -3.29 6.52
CA ALA A 541 4.96 -2.00 6.53
C ALA A 541 3.45 -2.16 6.72
N SER A 542 2.85 -3.20 6.13
CA SER A 542 1.42 -3.52 6.27
C SER A 542 1.00 -3.98 7.68
N GLU A 543 1.95 -4.32 8.54
CA GLU A 543 1.73 -4.76 9.93
C GLU A 543 2.04 -3.66 10.96
N LEU A 544 2.64 -2.56 10.52
CA LEU A 544 2.96 -1.43 11.38
C LEU A 544 1.71 -0.57 11.68
N PRO A 545 1.73 0.24 12.75
CA PRO A 545 0.68 1.23 13.00
C PRO A 545 0.45 2.16 11.81
N SER A 546 -0.77 2.62 11.62
CA SER A 546 -1.13 3.51 10.51
C SER A 546 -1.91 4.74 10.99
N PRO A 547 -1.36 5.96 10.78
CA PRO A 547 0.01 6.23 10.32
C PRO A 547 1.06 5.85 11.37
N VAL A 548 2.28 5.57 10.93
CA VAL A 548 3.42 5.42 11.85
C VAL A 548 3.81 6.77 12.46
N PRO A 549 4.51 6.80 13.61
CA PRO A 549 5.01 8.05 14.20
C PRO A 549 5.87 8.87 13.23
N PRO A 550 5.86 10.21 13.32
CA PRO A 550 6.62 11.08 12.39
C PRO A 550 8.12 10.79 12.31
N SER A 551 8.74 10.29 13.39
CA SER A 551 10.16 9.90 13.42
C SER A 551 10.47 8.53 12.82
N HIS A 552 9.47 7.78 12.39
CA HIS A 552 9.67 6.46 11.80
C HIS A 552 10.21 6.58 10.37
N PHE A 553 11.03 5.57 9.94
CA PHE A 553 11.57 5.47 8.59
C PHE A 553 10.53 5.76 7.50
N LEU A 554 9.37 5.10 7.56
CA LEU A 554 8.32 5.25 6.56
C LEU A 554 7.89 6.71 6.35
N ARG A 555 7.71 7.49 7.45
CA ARG A 555 7.33 8.92 7.36
C ARG A 555 8.45 9.76 6.75
N THR A 556 9.69 9.51 7.14
CA THR A 556 10.86 10.20 6.57
C THR A 556 10.99 9.91 5.08
N PHE A 557 10.65 8.69 4.65
CA PHE A 557 10.77 8.26 3.25
C PHE A 557 9.55 8.54 2.37
N GLY A 558 8.54 9.24 2.89
CA GLY A 558 7.45 9.77 2.10
C GLY A 558 6.10 9.10 2.29
N GLN A 559 5.95 8.15 3.25
CA GLN A 559 4.62 7.64 3.60
C GLN A 559 3.75 8.80 4.09
N SER A 560 2.55 8.94 3.56
CA SER A 560 1.57 9.93 3.97
C SER A 560 1.04 9.69 5.39
N ASP A 561 0.41 10.72 5.99
CA ASP A 561 -0.42 10.54 7.20
C ASP A 561 -1.80 9.98 6.89
N ARG A 562 -2.08 9.76 5.61
CA ARG A 562 -3.36 9.24 5.11
C ARG A 562 -4.56 10.16 5.39
N GLU A 563 -4.30 11.45 5.55
CA GLU A 563 -5.39 12.43 5.62
C GLU A 563 -5.95 12.77 4.24
N LEU A 564 -5.09 12.75 3.22
CA LEU A 564 -5.47 12.98 1.83
C LEU A 564 -5.33 11.69 0.99
N ILE A 565 -6.06 11.63 -0.11
CA ILE A 565 -6.02 10.50 -1.06
C ILE A 565 -4.69 10.50 -1.80
N SER A 566 -4.00 9.35 -1.82
CA SER A 566 -2.74 9.14 -2.55
C SER A 566 -1.71 10.25 -2.28
N ALA A 567 -1.52 10.58 -1.00
CA ALA A 567 -0.64 11.68 -0.58
C ALA A 567 0.80 11.24 -0.24
N SER A 568 1.12 9.97 -0.43
CA SER A 568 2.50 9.48 -0.31
C SER A 568 3.39 10.09 -1.40
N SER A 569 4.64 10.41 -1.04
CA SER A 569 5.61 11.07 -1.93
C SER A 569 6.83 10.17 -2.17
N ASP A 570 7.26 10.09 -3.40
CA ASP A 570 8.51 9.47 -3.83
C ASP A 570 9.67 10.47 -4.00
N SER A 571 9.43 11.75 -3.73
CA SER A 571 10.44 12.81 -3.84
C SER A 571 11.60 12.58 -2.88
N GLY A 572 12.81 12.78 -3.38
CA GLY A 572 14.04 12.69 -2.58
C GLY A 572 14.21 13.91 -1.66
N SER A 573 14.77 13.70 -0.47
CA SER A 573 15.08 14.78 0.48
C SER A 573 16.39 14.54 1.23
N VAL A 574 17.02 15.62 1.70
CA VAL A 574 18.26 15.53 2.51
C VAL A 574 18.08 14.69 3.78
N PRO A 575 16.97 14.82 4.55
CA PRO A 575 16.74 13.95 5.70
C PRO A 575 16.73 12.45 5.38
N GLN A 576 16.24 12.07 4.21
CA GLN A 576 16.28 10.65 3.77
C GLN A 576 17.71 10.16 3.56
N ILE A 577 18.56 10.98 2.91
CA ILE A 577 19.98 10.65 2.71
C ILE A 577 20.69 10.49 4.05
N LEU A 578 20.50 11.43 4.97
CA LEU A 578 21.09 11.36 6.31
C LEU A 578 20.60 10.15 7.09
N PHE A 579 19.34 9.79 6.94
CA PHE A 579 18.76 8.60 7.57
C PHE A 579 19.35 7.31 6.99
N MET A 580 19.61 7.25 5.69
CA MET A 580 20.27 6.13 5.04
C MET A 580 21.72 5.96 5.53
N PHE A 581 22.43 7.05 5.76
CA PHE A 581 23.81 7.00 6.22
C PHE A 581 23.94 6.63 7.69
N ASN A 582 23.06 7.11 8.56
CA ASN A 582 23.21 7.06 10.01
C ASN A 582 22.02 6.40 10.75
N GLY A 583 20.99 6.00 10.02
CA GLY A 583 19.75 5.49 10.60
C GLY A 583 19.88 4.05 11.14
N PRO A 584 18.98 3.64 12.04
CA PRO A 584 19.01 2.31 12.66
C PRO A 584 18.84 1.16 11.67
N VAL A 585 18.21 1.44 10.51
CA VAL A 585 17.95 0.42 9.47
C VAL A 585 19.25 -0.08 8.84
N THR A 586 20.19 0.83 8.54
CA THR A 586 21.49 0.47 7.97
C THR A 586 22.33 -0.32 8.98
N HIS A 587 22.30 0.09 10.24
CA HIS A 587 23.01 -0.65 11.30
C HIS A 587 22.46 -2.06 11.51
N MET A 588 21.15 -2.23 11.40
CA MET A 588 20.49 -3.53 11.59
C MET A 588 21.00 -4.60 10.61
N MET A 589 21.28 -4.21 9.35
CA MET A 589 21.80 -5.14 8.35
C MET A 589 23.24 -5.59 8.64
N LEU A 590 24.02 -4.76 9.33
CA LEU A 590 25.42 -5.03 9.66
C LEU A 590 25.60 -5.84 10.95
N GLU A 591 24.53 -6.08 11.70
CA GLU A 591 24.60 -6.80 12.95
C GLU A 591 24.72 -8.32 12.74
N LYS A 592 25.46 -8.97 13.67
CA LYS A 592 25.58 -10.43 13.71
C LYS A 592 24.19 -11.08 13.80
N GLY A 593 23.93 -12.03 12.93
CA GLY A 593 22.65 -12.72 12.86
C GLY A 593 21.63 -12.10 11.92
N SER A 594 21.94 -10.97 11.25
CA SER A 594 21.13 -10.49 10.14
C SER A 594 21.14 -11.51 8.98
N THR A 595 20.12 -11.46 8.13
CA THR A 595 20.02 -12.37 6.97
C THR A 595 21.25 -12.28 6.06
N ILE A 596 21.67 -11.05 5.74
CA ILE A 596 22.84 -10.84 4.87
C ILE A 596 24.13 -11.28 5.55
N TYR A 597 24.31 -11.03 6.85
CA TYR A 597 25.45 -11.51 7.60
C TYR A 597 25.54 -13.04 7.55
N ASN A 598 24.44 -13.73 7.84
CA ASN A 598 24.39 -15.20 7.83
C ASN A 598 24.73 -15.76 6.44
N ASN A 599 24.21 -15.16 5.37
CA ASN A 599 24.53 -15.58 4.00
C ASN A 599 26.01 -15.43 3.67
N VAL A 600 26.68 -14.37 4.18
CA VAL A 600 28.09 -14.07 3.89
C VAL A 600 29.04 -15.00 4.66
N ILE A 601 28.78 -15.24 5.98
CA ILE A 601 29.68 -16.07 6.80
C ILE A 601 29.67 -17.55 6.41
N GLU A 602 28.68 -18.01 5.66
CA GLU A 602 28.62 -19.37 5.13
C GLU A 602 29.59 -19.56 3.93
N GLN A 603 30.17 -18.49 3.38
CA GLN A 603 31.01 -18.55 2.22
C GLN A 603 32.47 -18.89 2.57
N LYS A 604 33.15 -19.55 1.63
CA LYS A 604 34.53 -20.03 1.84
C LYS A 604 35.58 -19.09 1.32
N THR A 605 35.26 -18.26 0.34
CA THR A 605 36.18 -17.33 -0.29
C THR A 605 35.60 -15.91 -0.27
N ILE A 606 36.47 -14.90 -0.31
CA ILE A 606 36.07 -13.49 -0.41
C ILE A 606 35.21 -13.28 -1.66
N LYS A 607 35.58 -13.88 -2.78
CA LYS A 607 34.83 -13.78 -4.04
C LYS A 607 33.41 -14.32 -3.90
N ASP A 608 33.23 -15.50 -3.28
CA ASP A 608 31.88 -16.06 -3.03
C ASP A 608 31.08 -15.15 -2.10
N GLY A 609 31.72 -14.53 -1.11
CA GLY A 609 31.12 -13.56 -0.22
C GLY A 609 30.62 -12.31 -0.97
N VAL A 610 31.43 -11.76 -1.89
CA VAL A 610 31.07 -10.64 -2.75
C VAL A 610 29.87 -11.01 -3.64
N ASP A 611 29.93 -12.16 -4.34
CA ASP A 611 28.83 -12.65 -5.16
C ASP A 611 27.51 -12.74 -4.37
N VAL A 612 27.57 -13.26 -3.14
CA VAL A 612 26.39 -13.38 -2.24
C VAL A 612 25.85 -12.00 -1.84
N ILE A 613 26.71 -11.03 -1.53
CA ILE A 613 26.28 -9.66 -1.18
C ILE A 613 25.51 -9.03 -2.34
N PHE A 614 26.08 -9.05 -3.56
CA PHE A 614 25.42 -8.50 -4.74
C PHE A 614 24.11 -9.21 -5.06
N MET A 615 24.09 -10.54 -5.03
CA MET A 615 22.87 -11.32 -5.27
C MET A 615 21.80 -11.12 -4.18
N THR A 616 22.19 -10.77 -2.95
CA THR A 616 21.24 -10.51 -1.87
C THR A 616 20.66 -9.09 -1.98
N ILE A 617 21.48 -8.09 -2.29
CA ILE A 617 21.09 -6.67 -2.29
C ILE A 617 20.52 -6.24 -3.65
N LEU A 618 21.23 -6.54 -4.75
CA LEU A 618 20.90 -6.10 -6.10
C LEU A 618 20.27 -7.19 -6.97
N ASN A 619 20.21 -8.43 -6.46
CA ASN A 619 19.63 -9.61 -7.12
C ASN A 619 20.33 -9.98 -8.45
N ARG A 620 21.57 -9.58 -8.62
CA ARG A 620 22.45 -9.91 -9.73
C ARG A 620 23.88 -10.21 -9.25
N ARG A 621 24.68 -10.76 -10.10
CA ARG A 621 26.12 -10.88 -9.83
C ARG A 621 26.84 -9.53 -10.06
N PRO A 622 27.97 -9.28 -9.39
CA PRO A 622 28.84 -8.16 -9.73
C PRO A 622 29.45 -8.37 -11.13
N ASP A 623 29.74 -7.28 -11.82
CA ASP A 623 30.64 -7.32 -12.98
C ASP A 623 32.09 -7.46 -12.53
N SER A 624 33.02 -7.49 -13.49
CA SER A 624 34.45 -7.71 -13.20
C SER A 624 35.09 -6.55 -12.43
N GLU A 625 34.65 -5.31 -12.67
CA GLU A 625 35.17 -4.12 -12.00
C GLU A 625 34.61 -4.00 -10.61
N GLU A 626 33.28 -4.18 -10.44
CA GLU A 626 32.58 -4.22 -9.15
C GLU A 626 33.16 -5.33 -8.24
N SER A 627 33.37 -6.52 -8.79
CA SER A 627 33.95 -7.66 -8.05
C SER A 627 35.34 -7.34 -7.56
N LYS A 628 36.19 -6.72 -8.41
CA LYS A 628 37.55 -6.34 -8.03
C LYS A 628 37.54 -5.29 -6.92
N ILE A 629 36.78 -4.21 -7.07
CA ILE A 629 36.69 -3.13 -6.05
C ILE A 629 36.21 -3.69 -4.72
N ALA A 630 35.17 -4.54 -4.72
CA ALA A 630 34.63 -5.12 -3.51
C ALA A 630 35.61 -6.09 -2.83
N MET A 631 36.37 -6.90 -3.60
CA MET A 631 37.40 -7.77 -3.06
C MET A 631 38.57 -6.99 -2.46
N ASP A 632 39.08 -5.96 -3.18
CA ASP A 632 40.15 -5.09 -2.70
C ASP A 632 39.75 -4.40 -1.37
N GLU A 633 38.49 -3.95 -1.24
CA GLU A 633 37.97 -3.35 -0.01
C GLU A 633 37.95 -4.35 1.16
N ILE A 634 37.54 -5.59 0.90
CA ILE A 634 37.47 -6.64 1.92
C ILE A 634 38.88 -7.12 2.30
N GLU A 635 39.79 -7.30 1.34
CA GLU A 635 41.19 -7.68 1.62
C GLU A 635 41.90 -6.64 2.47
N LYS A 636 41.66 -5.34 2.20
CA LYS A 636 42.27 -4.24 2.94
C LYS A 636 41.73 -4.08 4.35
N ASN A 637 40.40 -4.22 4.54
CA ASN A 637 39.72 -3.87 5.79
C ASN A 637 39.19 -5.10 6.55
N GLY A 638 39.44 -6.33 6.06
CA GLY A 638 38.99 -7.57 6.70
C GLY A 638 37.47 -7.63 6.88
N PRO A 639 36.97 -8.07 8.04
CA PRO A 639 35.53 -8.18 8.29
C PRO A 639 34.75 -6.86 8.13
N ALA A 640 35.38 -5.71 8.41
CA ALA A 640 34.75 -4.41 8.22
C ALA A 640 34.51 -4.09 6.74
N GLY A 641 35.36 -4.59 5.83
CA GLY A 641 35.22 -4.42 4.38
C GLY A 641 33.90 -4.98 3.85
N TYR A 642 33.42 -6.10 4.39
CA TYR A 642 32.08 -6.62 4.04
C TYR A 642 30.97 -5.61 4.38
N GLY A 643 31.06 -5.00 5.57
CA GLY A 643 30.13 -3.96 6.00
C GLY A 643 30.14 -2.73 5.08
N ASN A 644 31.34 -2.31 4.65
CA ASN A 644 31.52 -1.18 3.73
C ASN A 644 30.88 -1.46 2.35
N VAL A 645 31.08 -2.66 1.81
CA VAL A 645 30.46 -3.09 0.54
C VAL A 645 28.94 -3.13 0.68
N ILE A 646 28.38 -3.74 1.74
CA ILE A 646 26.93 -3.78 2.00
C ILE A 646 26.38 -2.37 2.10
N TRP A 647 27.01 -1.50 2.89
CA TRP A 647 26.59 -0.12 3.07
C TRP A 647 26.61 0.66 1.75
N SER A 648 27.64 0.49 0.95
CA SER A 648 27.76 1.14 -0.36
C SER A 648 26.62 0.73 -1.29
N LEU A 649 26.34 -0.56 -1.41
CA LEU A 649 25.32 -1.09 -2.32
C LEU A 649 23.90 -0.66 -1.95
N VAL A 650 23.52 -0.65 -0.67
CA VAL A 650 22.18 -0.21 -0.26
C VAL A 650 21.95 1.28 -0.44
N ASN A 651 23.01 2.08 -0.60
CA ASN A 651 22.96 3.50 -0.88
C ASN A 651 23.02 3.82 -2.38
N THR A 652 23.08 2.81 -3.27
CA THR A 652 23.07 3.03 -4.72
C THR A 652 21.66 3.37 -5.22
N ARG A 653 21.62 4.07 -6.37
CA ARG A 653 20.36 4.24 -7.11
C ARG A 653 19.78 2.90 -7.56
N GLU A 654 20.64 1.93 -7.91
CA GLU A 654 20.21 0.60 -8.33
C GLU A 654 19.40 -0.10 -7.24
N PHE A 655 19.78 0.07 -5.96
CA PHE A 655 18.99 -0.47 -4.84
C PHE A 655 17.67 0.27 -4.65
N LEU A 656 17.66 1.59 -4.72
CA LEU A 656 16.49 2.42 -4.37
C LEU A 656 15.47 2.58 -5.49
N PHE A 657 15.80 2.19 -6.73
CA PHE A 657 14.91 2.36 -7.88
C PHE A 657 14.44 1.00 -8.43
N ILE A 658 13.24 1.01 -8.98
CA ILE A 658 12.62 -0.12 -9.69
C ILE A 658 12.96 0.04 -11.15
N GLN A 659 13.92 -0.79 -11.62
CA GLN A 659 14.45 -0.76 -12.98
C GLN A 659 13.63 -1.60 -13.94
#